data_e5535e6b5aeadea1a9c5194a7943c589
#
_entry.id   e5535e6b5aeadea1a9c5194a7943c589
#
_cell.length_a   1.000
_cell.length_b   1.000
_cell.length_c   1.000
_cell.angle_alpha   90.00
_cell.angle_beta   90.00
_cell.angle_gamma   90.00
#
_symmetry.space_group_name_H-M   'P 1'
#
loop_
_entity.id
_entity.type
_entity.pdbx_description
1 polymer ?
#
loop_
_entity_poly.entity_id
_entity_poly.type
_entity_poly.pdbx_seq_one_letter_code
_entity_poly.pdbx_strand_id
1 'polypeptide(L)'
;MYTRVRSIFFILILTSISSSLVLAQSENNPPPLRRVTLYKHGVGYFERQGKVNGDQQVTFLFDAAQMNDVLKSLVALDLGKGPDKGKISAVTIDSIKPVDKRLEEFGISLDSTNATGLTSLLGQLKGARVEVRAGLTPATGVVVGIEKRARTQGVEKIETRELVLVSEGGELRSIPLDQIRGAKLLDAKLREDLEQYLSILRSTIHKNPRKLTISTTGQGERDLFLSYVVEAPVWKTTYRVALDAESKPFLQGWALVDNAQDEDWNDVTLSLVSGAPVSFIQDLQQPRYKQRPVVEMPEDISVAPQIPQAAVNGLNLVSSDKGGAVEGVITDRNRSAIAGATVRIRRVGSNAEISSTADSAGRYRAQGLPQGLYSIKIESQGFERTIVNGVTVLAGKTINNNVTLEIASVPGPVIVREPLQLNGRHFSHMLNLSPGVTMKEEDSGVEADVETHDIGELFEYRIAHPVTIKRNSSALIPILQNEIEGQSVSLYNREARAQYPMTALYLNNTTGLTLESGSMTIIENGTYAGEALTGRIKPGERRFITYAVDLGCRVSVKQDEENQKAYRAEIINGEFRLHYKPVKTTVYTLNNLTDRAKTVYIEHPYSKDEKWQLVDTAGPAETTEKYRRFKVVVAPKTTTQFSVSEELSESHAYALTNIATNEIQVFVKSNYLTPEMKQSLEGVSELKAQVAATSREIAEKQGEINTITRDQERMRENLRALGKTEEEKQLVQRYVAKIAQGEDQLERLRQEEKKSQDERNNLQRQLDEHVKKLAMDHRLN
;
A
#
# COMPACT_ATOMS: atom_id res chain seq x y z
N MET A 1 -27.85 -47.89 85.15
CA MET A 1 -27.28 -46.55 85.13
C MET A 1 -25.83 -46.54 84.44
N TYR A 2 -25.43 -47.62 83.85
CA TYR A 2 -24.05 -47.76 83.22
C TYR A 2 -24.00 -47.75 81.71
N THR A 3 -25.12 -47.74 80.99
CA THR A 3 -25.17 -47.86 79.52
C THR A 3 -25.36 -46.53 78.80
N ARG A 4 -25.63 -45.41 79.54
CA ARG A 4 -25.81 -44.05 78.92
C ARG A 4 -24.52 -43.20 78.87
N VAL A 5 -23.46 -43.57 79.62
CA VAL A 5 -22.23 -42.79 79.71
C VAL A 5 -21.23 -43.16 78.55
N ARG A 6 -21.36 -44.36 77.99
CA ARG A 6 -20.44 -44.82 76.88
C ARG A 6 -20.80 -44.24 75.51
N SER A 7 -22.07 -43.83 75.31
CA SER A 7 -22.48 -43.25 73.98
C SER A 7 -22.12 -41.78 73.84
N ILE A 8 -21.94 -41.05 74.92
CA ILE A 8 -21.59 -39.60 74.87
C ILE A 8 -20.11 -39.42 74.64
N PHE A 9 -19.24 -40.37 75.05
CA PHE A 9 -17.79 -40.29 74.82
C PHE A 9 -17.39 -40.68 73.39
N PHE A 10 -18.20 -41.47 72.68
CA PHE A 10 -17.93 -41.84 71.28
C PHE A 10 -18.37 -40.78 70.29
N ILE A 11 -19.37 -39.93 70.61
CA ILE A 11 -19.83 -38.82 69.79
C ILE A 11 -18.88 -37.62 69.91
N LEU A 12 -18.21 -37.41 71.08
CA LEU A 12 -17.24 -36.30 71.22
C LEU A 12 -15.88 -36.58 70.61
N ILE A 13 -15.50 -37.81 70.32
CA ILE A 13 -14.25 -38.16 69.63
C ILE A 13 -14.44 -38.14 68.11
N LEU A 14 -15.68 -38.34 67.62
CA LEU A 14 -15.97 -38.26 66.16
C LEU A 14 -16.11 -36.83 65.62
N THR A 15 -16.41 -35.85 66.49
CA THR A 15 -16.51 -34.43 66.10
C THR A 15 -15.18 -33.67 66.14
N SER A 16 -14.12 -34.23 66.76
CA SER A 16 -12.79 -33.63 66.81
C SER A 16 -11.85 -34.06 65.66
N ILE A 17 -12.26 -35.01 64.78
CA ILE A 17 -11.47 -35.48 63.67
C ILE A 17 -11.93 -34.81 62.31
N SER A 18 -13.06 -34.09 62.30
CA SER A 18 -13.54 -33.44 61.09
C SER A 18 -13.05 -31.97 60.87
N SER A 19 -12.12 -31.48 61.73
CA SER A 19 -11.65 -30.09 61.67
C SER A 19 -10.21 -29.92 61.17
N SER A 20 -9.63 -30.91 60.54
CA SER A 20 -8.29 -30.75 59.99
C SER A 20 -8.21 -31.50 58.69
N LEU A 21 -8.44 -30.78 57.60
CA LEU A 21 -7.85 -30.91 56.29
C LEU A 21 -8.70 -30.17 55.25
N VAL A 22 -8.93 -28.89 55.49
CA VAL A 22 -8.97 -27.98 54.34
C VAL A 22 -7.55 -27.43 54.27
N LEU A 23 -6.63 -28.26 53.79
CA LEU A 23 -5.45 -27.79 53.10
C LEU A 23 -5.98 -27.05 51.88
N ALA A 24 -6.06 -25.72 51.98
CA ALA A 24 -6.16 -24.87 50.85
C ALA A 24 -5.00 -25.25 49.92
N GLN A 25 -5.27 -26.09 48.94
CA GLN A 25 -4.45 -26.07 47.73
C GLN A 25 -4.50 -24.61 47.28
N SER A 26 -3.38 -23.89 47.45
CA SER A 26 -3.18 -22.62 46.80
C SER A 26 -3.27 -22.92 45.33
N GLU A 27 -4.45 -22.72 44.77
CA GLU A 27 -4.61 -22.85 43.31
C GLU A 27 -3.60 -21.91 42.68
N ASN A 28 -2.69 -22.44 41.88
CA ASN A 28 -1.72 -21.68 41.07
C ASN A 28 -2.41 -20.89 39.94
N ASN A 29 -3.62 -20.41 40.20
CA ASN A 29 -4.43 -19.69 39.25
C ASN A 29 -3.85 -18.28 39.04
N PRO A 30 -3.82 -17.80 37.78
CA PRO A 30 -3.39 -16.44 37.51
C PRO A 30 -4.29 -15.41 38.21
N PRO A 31 -3.74 -14.27 38.67
CA PRO A 31 -4.53 -13.17 39.18
C PRO A 31 -5.63 -12.76 38.21
N PRO A 32 -6.84 -12.43 38.73
CA PRO A 32 -7.95 -12.03 37.87
C PRO A 32 -7.59 -10.79 37.01
N LEU A 33 -8.15 -10.76 35.82
CA LEU A 33 -8.08 -9.60 34.92
C LEU A 33 -8.89 -8.45 35.54
N ARG A 34 -8.30 -7.26 35.60
CA ARG A 34 -8.92 -6.04 36.16
C ARG A 34 -9.17 -4.96 35.15
N ARG A 35 -8.27 -4.81 34.17
CA ARG A 35 -8.39 -3.81 33.12
C ARG A 35 -8.01 -4.38 31.76
N VAL A 36 -8.76 -3.99 30.77
CA VAL A 36 -8.49 -4.25 29.35
C VAL A 36 -8.50 -2.93 28.59
N THR A 37 -7.41 -2.63 27.90
CA THR A 37 -7.32 -1.47 27.00
C THR A 37 -7.11 -1.97 25.58
N LEU A 38 -8.04 -1.69 24.68
CA LEU A 38 -7.98 -2.11 23.27
C LEU A 38 -7.62 -0.95 22.36
N TYR A 39 -6.67 -1.18 21.47
CA TYR A 39 -6.19 -0.18 20.52
C TYR A 39 -6.67 -0.48 19.09
N LYS A 40 -6.88 0.57 18.30
CA LYS A 40 -7.34 0.46 16.89
C LYS A 40 -6.33 -0.18 15.94
N HIS A 41 -5.10 -0.43 16.36
CA HIS A 41 -4.06 -1.08 15.53
C HIS A 41 -3.85 -2.57 15.85
N GLY A 42 -4.79 -3.19 16.56
CA GLY A 42 -4.82 -4.65 16.73
C GLY A 42 -4.02 -5.18 17.91
N VAL A 43 -3.79 -4.38 18.95
CA VAL A 43 -3.21 -4.84 20.21
C VAL A 43 -4.11 -4.50 21.40
N GLY A 44 -4.02 -5.32 22.43
CA GLY A 44 -4.68 -5.12 23.72
C GLY A 44 -3.63 -5.08 24.84
N TYR A 45 -3.82 -4.16 25.78
CA TYR A 45 -3.09 -4.08 27.03
C TYR A 45 -3.96 -4.62 28.15
N PHE A 46 -3.42 -5.56 28.92
CA PHE A 46 -4.13 -6.31 29.95
C PHE A 46 -3.47 -6.09 31.30
N GLU A 47 -4.25 -5.73 32.33
CA GLU A 47 -3.80 -5.61 33.72
C GLU A 47 -4.48 -6.64 34.59
N ARG A 48 -3.68 -7.32 35.43
CA ARG A 48 -4.14 -8.30 36.41
C ARG A 48 -3.68 -7.89 37.79
N GLN A 49 -4.54 -8.08 38.77
CA GLN A 49 -4.17 -7.86 40.15
C GLN A 49 -4.84 -8.89 41.05
N GLY A 50 -4.05 -9.50 41.91
CA GLY A 50 -4.56 -10.49 42.88
C GLY A 50 -3.60 -10.72 44.03
N LYS A 51 -3.99 -11.56 44.97
CA LYS A 51 -3.24 -11.87 46.18
C LYS A 51 -2.27 -13.03 45.97
N VAL A 52 -1.06 -12.91 46.52
CA VAL A 52 -0.07 -14.00 46.68
C VAL A 52 0.30 -14.10 48.16
N ASN A 53 0.61 -15.28 48.61
CA ASN A 53 0.95 -15.52 50.02
C ASN A 53 2.27 -16.33 50.11
N GLY A 54 3.21 -15.81 50.89
CA GLY A 54 4.50 -16.43 51.04
C GLY A 54 5.28 -16.55 49.71
N ASP A 55 6.13 -17.55 49.59
CA ASP A 55 6.80 -17.93 48.35
C ASP A 55 5.83 -18.70 47.47
N GLN A 56 5.46 -18.10 46.33
CA GLN A 56 4.42 -18.64 45.44
C GLN A 56 4.85 -18.59 43.97
N GLN A 57 4.39 -19.55 43.18
CA GLN A 57 4.51 -19.54 41.73
C GLN A 57 3.15 -19.35 41.08
N VAL A 58 3.05 -18.35 40.19
CA VAL A 58 1.85 -18.06 39.42
C VAL A 58 2.12 -18.43 37.97
N THR A 59 1.25 -19.26 37.38
CA THR A 59 1.44 -19.80 36.04
C THR A 59 0.37 -19.27 35.08
N PHE A 60 0.83 -18.87 33.90
CA PHE A 60 0.00 -18.42 32.78
C PHE A 60 0.22 -19.34 31.58
N LEU A 61 -0.83 -19.49 30.80
CA LEU A 61 -0.80 -20.14 29.50
C LEU A 61 -1.08 -19.08 28.43
N PHE A 62 -0.20 -18.95 27.46
CA PHE A 62 -0.36 -18.07 26.32
C PHE A 62 -0.21 -18.85 25.03
N ASP A 63 -0.88 -18.42 23.97
CA ASP A 63 -0.61 -18.93 22.64
C ASP A 63 0.85 -18.65 22.24
N ALA A 64 1.46 -19.59 21.52
CA ALA A 64 2.85 -19.44 21.08
C ALA A 64 3.08 -18.16 20.26
N ALA A 65 2.07 -17.70 19.50
CA ALA A 65 2.11 -16.45 18.75
C ALA A 65 2.18 -15.21 19.65
N GLN A 66 1.49 -15.23 20.79
CA GLN A 66 1.43 -14.11 21.74
C GLN A 66 2.68 -13.98 22.60
N MET A 67 3.48 -15.06 22.71
CA MET A 67 4.59 -15.12 23.67
C MET A 67 5.66 -14.06 23.42
N ASN A 68 5.95 -13.72 22.17
CA ASN A 68 6.92 -12.66 21.84
C ASN A 68 6.45 -11.29 22.32
N ASP A 69 5.15 -10.99 22.22
CA ASP A 69 4.57 -9.74 22.68
C ASP A 69 4.55 -9.69 24.21
N VAL A 70 4.17 -10.78 24.86
CA VAL A 70 4.21 -10.91 26.32
C VAL A 70 5.63 -10.67 26.85
N LEU A 71 6.64 -11.36 26.31
CA LEU A 71 8.04 -11.22 26.75
C LEU A 71 8.59 -9.80 26.57
N LYS A 72 8.15 -9.10 25.54
CA LYS A 72 8.54 -7.71 25.27
C LYS A 72 7.89 -6.72 26.23
N SER A 73 6.65 -6.98 26.68
CA SER A 73 5.79 -6.00 27.36
C SER A 73 5.46 -6.33 28.81
N LEU A 74 5.79 -7.55 29.29
CA LEU A 74 5.43 -8.00 30.63
C LEU A 74 6.05 -7.11 31.72
N VAL A 75 5.19 -6.57 32.56
CA VAL A 75 5.55 -5.94 33.82
C VAL A 75 5.00 -6.79 34.96
N ALA A 76 5.85 -7.20 35.89
CA ALA A 76 5.46 -7.95 37.09
C ALA A 76 5.95 -7.20 38.33
N LEU A 77 5.06 -6.86 39.24
CA LEU A 77 5.37 -6.11 40.47
C LEU A 77 4.73 -6.78 41.66
N ASP A 78 5.52 -7.00 42.70
CA ASP A 78 5.02 -7.34 44.03
C ASP A 78 4.80 -6.03 44.82
N LEU A 79 3.56 -5.72 45.16
CA LEU A 79 3.16 -4.45 45.78
C LEU A 79 3.12 -4.53 47.32
N GLY A 80 3.70 -5.55 47.93
CA GLY A 80 3.81 -5.68 49.39
C GLY A 80 4.54 -4.50 50.02
N LYS A 81 4.05 -4.06 51.20
CA LYS A 81 4.58 -2.88 51.92
C LYS A 81 5.15 -3.29 53.30
N GLY A 82 6.17 -2.56 53.75
CA GLY A 82 6.73 -2.73 55.08
C GLY A 82 7.50 -4.06 55.27
N PRO A 83 7.29 -4.77 56.38
CA PRO A 83 7.97 -6.02 56.69
C PRO A 83 7.57 -7.17 55.74
N ASP A 84 6.38 -7.10 55.13
CA ASP A 84 5.88 -8.10 54.16
C ASP A 84 6.28 -7.80 52.72
N LYS A 85 7.31 -6.98 52.55
CA LYS A 85 7.83 -6.65 51.21
C LYS A 85 8.34 -7.90 50.47
N GLY A 86 7.67 -8.24 49.42
CA GLY A 86 8.07 -9.30 48.51
C GLY A 86 8.86 -8.81 47.30
N LYS A 87 9.33 -9.74 46.52
CA LYS A 87 9.99 -9.49 45.24
C LYS A 87 9.67 -10.59 44.22
N ILE A 88 9.69 -10.21 42.96
CA ILE A 88 9.70 -11.16 41.84
C ILE A 88 11.10 -11.74 41.76
N SER A 89 11.24 -13.06 42.02
CA SER A 89 12.52 -13.75 42.03
C SER A 89 12.92 -14.25 40.62
N ALA A 90 11.96 -14.68 39.82
CA ALA A 90 12.19 -15.10 38.45
C ALA A 90 10.91 -15.06 37.61
N VAL A 91 11.08 -14.86 36.32
CA VAL A 91 10.07 -15.13 35.29
C VAL A 91 10.66 -16.17 34.36
N THR A 92 10.05 -17.36 34.34
CA THR A 92 10.54 -18.52 33.53
C THR A 92 9.52 -18.84 32.44
N ILE A 93 10.04 -19.25 31.28
CA ILE A 93 9.26 -19.68 30.13
C ILE A 93 9.77 -21.03 29.63
N ASP A 94 8.87 -21.78 28.99
CA ASP A 94 9.28 -23.02 28.31
C ASP A 94 10.10 -22.65 27.06
N SER A 95 11.43 -22.89 27.16
CA SER A 95 12.34 -22.75 26.04
C SER A 95 12.39 -24.03 25.23
N ILE A 96 11.98 -23.97 23.98
CA ILE A 96 12.04 -25.15 23.08
C ILE A 96 13.07 -24.84 21.99
N LYS A 97 14.03 -25.78 21.82
CA LYS A 97 14.94 -25.70 20.67
C LYS A 97 14.12 -25.56 19.36
N PRO A 98 14.56 -24.74 18.40
CA PRO A 98 13.91 -24.66 17.09
C PRO A 98 13.68 -26.06 16.50
N VAL A 99 12.53 -26.20 15.82
CA VAL A 99 12.13 -27.52 15.25
C VAL A 99 13.22 -28.08 14.36
N ASP A 100 13.84 -27.25 13.53
CA ASP A 100 14.92 -27.62 12.62
C ASP A 100 16.11 -28.23 13.44
N LYS A 101 16.49 -27.59 14.54
CA LYS A 101 17.55 -28.05 15.41
C LYS A 101 17.20 -29.34 16.19
N ARG A 102 15.91 -29.57 16.45
CA ARG A 102 15.42 -30.80 17.05
C ARG A 102 15.39 -31.94 16.03
N LEU A 103 15.08 -31.64 14.80
CA LEU A 103 15.04 -32.60 13.69
C LEU A 103 16.46 -32.95 13.21
N GLU A 104 17.44 -32.04 13.29
CA GLU A 104 18.85 -32.31 12.99
C GLU A 104 19.47 -33.39 13.90
N GLU A 105 18.89 -33.65 15.10
CA GLU A 105 19.37 -34.69 16.03
C GLU A 105 19.08 -36.12 15.51
N PHE A 106 18.17 -36.24 14.52
CA PHE A 106 17.81 -37.52 13.90
C PHE A 106 18.49 -37.66 12.54
N GLY A 107 19.06 -38.84 12.27
CA GLY A 107 19.65 -39.19 10.97
C GLY A 107 18.61 -39.37 9.84
N ILE A 108 17.33 -39.02 10.10
CA ILE A 108 16.19 -39.18 9.18
C ILE A 108 15.66 -37.78 8.83
N SER A 109 15.49 -37.50 7.53
CA SER A 109 14.88 -36.28 7.03
C SER A 109 13.71 -36.63 6.09
N LEU A 110 12.50 -36.20 6.44
CA LEU A 110 11.31 -36.31 5.56
C LEU A 110 11.10 -35.02 4.80
N ASP A 111 11.94 -34.77 3.79
CA ASP A 111 11.83 -33.59 2.96
C ASP A 111 10.67 -33.76 1.96
N SER A 112 9.71 -32.85 2.03
CA SER A 112 8.43 -32.91 1.31
C SER A 112 8.49 -32.46 -0.15
N THR A 113 9.65 -32.03 -0.65
CA THR A 113 9.71 -31.28 -1.91
C THR A 113 9.86 -32.11 -3.18
N ASN A 114 10.36 -33.38 -3.14
CA ASN A 114 10.69 -34.10 -4.39
C ASN A 114 10.50 -35.64 -4.45
N ALA A 115 9.95 -36.32 -3.43
CA ALA A 115 9.75 -37.77 -3.53
C ALA A 115 8.53 -38.24 -2.71
N THR A 116 7.88 -39.29 -3.17
CA THR A 116 6.87 -40.01 -2.37
C THR A 116 7.48 -40.44 -1.04
N GLY A 117 6.83 -40.08 0.07
CA GLY A 117 7.38 -40.23 1.44
C GLY A 117 8.10 -41.55 1.74
N LEU A 118 7.59 -42.68 1.26
CA LEU A 118 8.20 -44.00 1.47
C LEU A 118 9.53 -44.19 0.70
N THR A 119 9.61 -43.66 -0.52
CA THR A 119 10.84 -43.73 -1.35
C THR A 119 11.98 -42.91 -0.74
N SER A 120 11.68 -41.71 -0.25
CA SER A 120 12.65 -40.84 0.39
C SER A 120 13.17 -41.45 1.69
N LEU A 121 12.28 -42.01 2.50
CA LEU A 121 12.60 -42.64 3.75
C LEU A 121 13.52 -43.88 3.53
N LEU A 122 13.12 -44.83 2.64
CA LEU A 122 13.90 -46.02 2.35
C LEU A 122 15.29 -45.72 1.79
N GLY A 123 15.41 -44.60 1.01
CA GLY A 123 16.72 -44.16 0.48
C GLY A 123 17.71 -43.71 1.56
N GLN A 124 17.22 -43.19 2.67
CA GLN A 124 18.02 -42.72 3.80
C GLN A 124 18.42 -43.85 4.78
N LEU A 125 17.67 -44.95 4.78
CA LEU A 125 17.85 -46.08 5.72
C LEU A 125 18.93 -47.09 5.29
N LYS A 126 20.02 -46.66 4.64
CA LYS A 126 21.12 -47.53 4.31
C LYS A 126 21.72 -48.17 5.56
N GLY A 127 21.92 -49.50 5.53
CA GLY A 127 22.37 -50.27 6.64
C GLY A 127 21.29 -50.70 7.66
N ALA A 128 20.05 -50.19 7.52
CA ALA A 128 18.93 -50.57 8.37
C ALA A 128 18.34 -51.91 7.96
N ARG A 129 17.90 -52.70 8.96
CA ARG A 129 17.18 -53.95 8.73
C ARG A 129 15.70 -53.69 8.59
N VAL A 130 15.13 -54.07 7.43
CA VAL A 130 13.74 -53.82 7.09
C VAL A 130 13.03 -55.08 6.57
N GLU A 131 11.74 -55.17 6.80
CA GLU A 131 10.82 -56.10 6.16
C GLU A 131 9.97 -55.33 5.16
N VAL A 132 10.04 -55.65 3.89
CA VAL A 132 9.35 -54.96 2.80
C VAL A 132 8.30 -55.87 2.19
N ARG A 133 7.07 -55.37 2.03
CA ARG A 133 5.95 -56.08 1.41
C ARG A 133 5.78 -55.64 -0.04
N ALA A 134 6.25 -56.49 -0.95
CA ALA A 134 6.14 -56.29 -2.39
C ALA A 134 5.66 -57.63 -3.04
N GLY A 135 4.38 -57.95 -2.88
CA GLY A 135 3.79 -59.23 -3.34
C GLY A 135 3.28 -60.09 -2.18
N LEU A 136 3.20 -61.42 -2.41
CA LEU A 136 2.60 -62.37 -1.45
C LEU A 136 3.51 -62.70 -0.25
N THR A 137 4.82 -62.70 -0.43
CA THR A 137 5.77 -62.97 0.63
C THR A 137 6.61 -61.75 0.96
N PRO A 138 6.72 -61.34 2.25
CA PRO A 138 7.58 -60.23 2.64
C PRO A 138 9.06 -60.56 2.42
N ALA A 139 9.83 -59.59 1.95
CA ALA A 139 11.28 -59.68 1.81
C ALA A 139 11.94 -58.98 3.01
N THR A 140 12.76 -59.73 3.73
CA THR A 140 13.54 -59.19 4.87
C THR A 140 15.01 -59.09 4.49
N GLY A 141 15.64 -57.94 4.82
CA GLY A 141 17.06 -57.74 4.56
C GLY A 141 17.56 -56.40 5.05
N VAL A 142 18.85 -56.17 4.87
CA VAL A 142 19.50 -54.90 5.18
C VAL A 142 19.48 -54.02 3.91
N VAL A 143 19.08 -52.77 4.04
CA VAL A 143 19.00 -51.81 2.94
C VAL A 143 20.41 -51.46 2.45
N VAL A 144 20.71 -51.73 1.19
CA VAL A 144 21.93 -51.30 0.51
C VAL A 144 21.77 -49.92 -0.08
N GLY A 145 20.60 -49.67 -0.71
CA GLY A 145 20.27 -48.39 -1.30
C GLY A 145 19.18 -48.48 -2.36
N ILE A 146 18.93 -47.38 -3.07
CA ILE A 146 18.03 -47.34 -4.19
C ILE A 146 18.85 -47.19 -5.47
N GLU A 147 18.70 -48.13 -6.40
CA GLU A 147 19.35 -48.11 -7.72
C GLU A 147 18.33 -47.68 -8.80
N LYS A 148 18.82 -46.95 -9.81
CA LYS A 148 18.09 -46.70 -11.03
C LYS A 148 18.43 -47.79 -12.06
N ARG A 149 17.44 -48.51 -12.56
CA ARG A 149 17.61 -49.48 -13.63
C ARG A 149 16.79 -49.11 -14.85
N ALA A 150 17.43 -49.11 -16.00
CA ALA A 150 16.73 -48.90 -17.27
C ALA A 150 16.19 -50.28 -17.74
N ARG A 151 14.87 -50.43 -17.85
CA ARG A 151 14.22 -51.58 -18.50
C ARG A 151 13.67 -51.14 -19.87
N THR A 152 13.97 -51.96 -20.89
CA THR A 152 13.44 -51.74 -22.24
C THR A 152 12.14 -52.52 -22.34
N GLN A 153 11.00 -51.82 -22.46
CA GLN A 153 9.70 -52.43 -22.67
C GLN A 153 9.22 -51.98 -24.07
N GLY A 154 9.43 -52.82 -25.11
CA GLY A 154 9.21 -52.47 -26.51
C GLY A 154 10.25 -51.47 -27.01
N VAL A 155 9.83 -50.32 -27.51
CA VAL A 155 10.70 -49.27 -28.07
C VAL A 155 11.08 -48.21 -27.01
N GLU A 156 10.42 -48.19 -25.85
CA GLU A 156 10.67 -47.18 -24.79
C GLU A 156 11.60 -47.73 -23.68
N LYS A 157 12.59 -46.88 -23.31
CA LYS A 157 13.40 -47.07 -22.11
C LYS A 157 12.71 -46.47 -20.92
N ILE A 158 12.19 -47.30 -20.02
CA ILE A 158 11.58 -46.89 -18.77
C ILE A 158 12.64 -46.99 -17.66
N GLU A 159 12.94 -45.87 -16.99
CA GLU A 159 13.78 -45.87 -15.78
C GLU A 159 12.95 -46.31 -14.58
N THR A 160 13.23 -47.47 -14.01
CA THR A 160 12.65 -47.95 -12.75
C THR A 160 13.63 -47.72 -11.59
N ARG A 161 13.08 -47.37 -10.43
CA ARG A 161 13.85 -47.28 -9.21
C ARG A 161 13.62 -48.56 -8.40
N GLU A 162 14.70 -49.23 -7.99
CA GLU A 162 14.63 -50.50 -7.26
C GLU A 162 15.34 -50.37 -5.90
N LEU A 163 14.68 -50.85 -4.85
CA LEU A 163 15.30 -51.02 -3.52
C LEU A 163 16.13 -52.28 -3.51
N VAL A 164 17.40 -52.16 -3.18
CA VAL A 164 18.30 -53.27 -3.05
C VAL A 164 18.44 -53.67 -1.57
N LEU A 165 18.13 -54.92 -1.25
CA LEU A 165 18.27 -55.52 0.06
C LEU A 165 19.30 -56.65 0.03
N VAL A 166 20.08 -56.78 1.10
CA VAL A 166 20.93 -57.97 1.36
C VAL A 166 20.26 -58.84 2.38
N SER A 167 19.97 -60.11 2.05
CA SER A 167 19.41 -61.08 2.99
C SER A 167 20.48 -61.61 3.99
N GLU A 168 20.08 -62.30 5.05
CA GLU A 168 20.99 -62.89 6.01
C GLU A 168 21.96 -63.93 5.39
N GLY A 169 21.56 -64.53 4.26
CA GLY A 169 22.43 -65.45 3.48
C GLY A 169 23.37 -64.74 2.49
N GLY A 170 23.43 -63.39 2.49
CA GLY A 170 24.29 -62.63 1.56
C GLY A 170 23.71 -62.43 0.16
N GLU A 171 22.47 -62.87 -0.11
CA GLU A 171 21.81 -62.69 -1.40
C GLU A 171 21.32 -61.25 -1.56
N LEU A 172 21.66 -60.62 -2.69
CA LEU A 172 21.16 -59.33 -3.09
C LEU A 172 19.81 -59.44 -3.81
N ARG A 173 18.77 -58.80 -3.29
CA ARG A 173 17.42 -58.76 -3.88
C ARG A 173 17.07 -57.35 -4.26
N SER A 174 16.74 -57.14 -5.52
CA SER A 174 16.22 -55.88 -6.05
C SER A 174 14.69 -55.92 -6.12
N ILE A 175 14.02 -54.92 -5.53
CA ILE A 175 12.56 -54.80 -5.48
C ILE A 175 12.15 -53.47 -6.07
N PRO A 176 11.35 -53.48 -7.17
CA PRO A 176 10.84 -52.22 -7.72
C PRO A 176 10.03 -51.41 -6.69
N LEU A 177 10.31 -50.12 -6.58
CA LEU A 177 9.69 -49.24 -5.56
C LEU A 177 8.17 -49.07 -5.77
N ASP A 178 7.70 -49.14 -6.98
CA ASP A 178 6.28 -49.09 -7.34
C ASP A 178 5.47 -50.29 -6.86
N GLN A 179 6.16 -51.44 -6.59
CA GLN A 179 5.55 -52.63 -6.07
C GLN A 179 5.54 -52.69 -4.56
N ILE A 180 6.27 -51.80 -3.87
CA ILE A 180 6.34 -51.78 -2.42
C ILE A 180 5.06 -51.14 -1.84
N ARG A 181 4.27 -51.96 -1.15
CA ARG A 181 3.03 -51.54 -0.49
C ARG A 181 3.19 -51.20 0.98
N GLY A 182 4.32 -51.57 1.58
CA GLY A 182 4.61 -51.28 2.97
C GLY A 182 6.02 -51.70 3.36
N ALA A 183 6.59 -51.00 4.34
CA ALA A 183 7.88 -51.33 4.92
C ALA A 183 7.76 -51.28 6.44
N LYS A 184 8.38 -52.25 7.13
CA LYS A 184 8.48 -52.33 8.60
C LYS A 184 9.95 -52.26 8.99
N LEU A 185 10.29 -51.28 9.84
CA LEU A 185 11.62 -51.19 10.45
C LEU A 185 11.77 -52.27 11.50
N LEU A 186 12.77 -53.12 11.37
CA LEU A 186 13.05 -54.16 12.32
C LEU A 186 14.01 -53.71 13.43
N ASP A 187 14.80 -52.66 13.17
CA ASP A 187 15.66 -52.02 14.14
C ASP A 187 14.82 -51.20 15.15
N ALA A 188 14.95 -51.57 16.44
CA ALA A 188 14.16 -50.95 17.51
C ALA A 188 14.51 -49.49 17.71
N LYS A 189 15.78 -49.10 17.59
CA LYS A 189 16.24 -47.74 17.78
C LYS A 189 15.76 -46.82 16.65
N LEU A 190 15.84 -47.29 15.40
CA LEU A 190 15.33 -46.53 14.26
C LEU A 190 13.82 -46.34 14.28
N ARG A 191 13.06 -47.29 14.85
CA ARG A 191 11.61 -47.10 15.07
C ARG A 191 11.34 -46.02 16.10
N GLU A 192 12.04 -46.07 17.22
CA GLU A 192 11.93 -45.04 18.26
C GLU A 192 12.30 -43.64 17.72
N ASP A 193 13.41 -43.53 16.97
CA ASP A 193 13.85 -42.30 16.36
C ASP A 193 12.80 -41.76 15.37
N LEU A 194 12.18 -42.63 14.54
CA LEU A 194 11.11 -42.22 13.62
C LEU A 194 9.84 -41.78 14.36
N GLU A 195 9.45 -42.48 15.44
CA GLU A 195 8.32 -42.10 16.28
C GLU A 195 8.54 -40.74 16.94
N GLN A 196 9.75 -40.49 17.47
CA GLN A 196 10.13 -39.22 18.05
C GLN A 196 10.17 -38.12 17.00
N TYR A 197 10.72 -38.36 15.80
CA TYR A 197 10.71 -37.43 14.68
C TYR A 197 9.28 -37.03 14.28
N LEU A 198 8.40 -38.01 14.12
CA LEU A 198 6.97 -37.74 13.78
C LEU A 198 6.23 -37.06 14.94
N SER A 199 6.59 -37.31 16.19
CA SER A 199 6.07 -36.62 17.36
C SER A 199 6.44 -35.14 17.34
N ILE A 200 7.68 -34.80 16.97
CA ILE A 200 8.13 -33.41 16.82
C ILE A 200 7.32 -32.72 15.70
N LEU A 201 7.17 -33.35 14.54
CA LEU A 201 6.36 -32.81 13.45
C LEU A 201 4.89 -32.61 13.86
N ARG A 202 4.31 -33.56 14.60
CA ARG A 202 2.94 -33.46 15.12
C ARG A 202 2.79 -32.30 16.09
N SER A 203 3.82 -32.02 16.91
CA SER A 203 3.82 -30.88 17.83
C SER A 203 3.80 -29.52 17.14
N THR A 204 4.13 -29.44 15.84
CA THR A 204 4.04 -28.20 15.05
C THR A 204 2.62 -27.96 14.48
N ILE A 205 1.84 -29.02 14.32
CA ILE A 205 0.46 -28.96 13.81
C ILE A 205 -0.50 -28.50 14.91
N HIS A 206 -0.25 -28.89 16.17
CA HIS A 206 -1.04 -28.46 17.31
C HIS A 206 -0.45 -27.17 17.90
N LYS A 207 -1.30 -26.14 18.03
CA LYS A 207 -0.96 -24.90 18.75
C LYS A 207 -0.86 -25.22 20.24
N ASN A 208 0.30 -25.67 20.71
CA ASN A 208 0.51 -25.92 22.13
C ASN A 208 0.67 -24.58 22.86
N PRO A 209 -0.15 -24.28 23.89
CA PRO A 209 0.02 -23.12 24.73
C PRO A 209 1.39 -23.14 25.41
N ARG A 210 2.00 -21.98 25.57
CA ARG A 210 3.28 -21.80 26.25
C ARG A 210 3.05 -21.42 27.69
N LYS A 211 3.81 -22.04 28.58
CA LYS A 211 3.75 -21.78 30.00
C LYS A 211 4.74 -20.68 30.38
N LEU A 212 4.21 -19.64 31.04
CA LEU A 212 4.99 -18.59 31.68
C LEU A 212 4.74 -18.67 33.18
N THR A 213 5.82 -18.82 33.99
CA THR A 213 5.73 -18.93 35.44
C THR A 213 6.46 -17.76 36.10
N ILE A 214 5.74 -17.02 36.94
CA ILE A 214 6.27 -15.93 37.75
C ILE A 214 6.47 -16.46 39.18
N SER A 215 7.70 -16.42 39.66
CA SER A 215 8.04 -16.81 41.04
C SER A 215 8.14 -15.56 41.90
N THR A 216 7.37 -15.53 42.97
CA THR A 216 7.39 -14.47 44.00
C THR A 216 8.02 -15.04 45.28
N THR A 217 8.80 -14.23 45.99
CA THR A 217 9.37 -14.57 47.28
C THR A 217 9.02 -13.43 48.27
N GLY A 218 8.63 -13.82 49.50
CA GLY A 218 8.27 -12.87 50.57
C GLY A 218 7.45 -13.52 51.64
N GLN A 219 7.04 -12.77 52.67
CA GLN A 219 6.21 -13.26 53.77
C GLN A 219 4.85 -12.62 53.72
N GLY A 220 3.83 -13.33 54.28
CA GLY A 220 2.47 -12.83 54.38
C GLY A 220 1.72 -12.70 53.05
N GLU A 221 0.54 -12.12 53.11
CA GLU A 221 -0.31 -11.85 51.96
C GLU A 221 0.07 -10.53 51.34
N ARG A 222 0.28 -10.52 50.01
CA ARG A 222 0.74 -9.36 49.21
C ARG A 222 -0.06 -9.24 47.93
N ASP A 223 -0.14 -8.04 47.39
CA ASP A 223 -0.73 -7.79 46.07
C ASP A 223 0.30 -7.99 44.94
N LEU A 224 -0.03 -8.87 44.05
CA LEU A 224 0.74 -9.06 42.80
C LEU A 224 0.03 -8.30 41.68
N PHE A 225 0.78 -7.42 41.00
CA PHE A 225 0.34 -6.70 39.82
C PHE A 225 1.10 -7.21 38.59
N LEU A 226 0.36 -7.45 37.51
CA LEU A 226 0.89 -7.90 36.24
C LEU A 226 0.24 -7.09 35.12
N SER A 227 1.06 -6.71 34.13
CA SER A 227 0.51 -6.18 32.88
C SER A 227 1.30 -6.64 31.67
N TYR A 228 0.63 -6.78 30.54
CA TYR A 228 1.22 -7.21 29.29
C TYR A 228 0.39 -6.75 28.09
N VAL A 229 1.03 -6.72 26.92
CA VAL A 229 0.39 -6.41 25.64
C VAL A 229 0.41 -7.65 24.76
N VAL A 230 -0.70 -7.97 24.13
CA VAL A 230 -0.83 -9.04 23.14
C VAL A 230 -1.71 -8.59 21.99
N GLU A 231 -1.64 -9.31 20.88
CA GLU A 231 -2.55 -9.13 19.76
C GLU A 231 -4.02 -9.28 20.23
N ALA A 232 -4.86 -8.35 19.82
CA ALA A 232 -6.28 -8.35 20.13
C ALA A 232 -7.10 -7.84 18.93
N PRO A 233 -8.36 -8.31 18.76
CA PRO A 233 -9.22 -7.80 17.72
C PRO A 233 -9.42 -6.28 17.79
N VAL A 234 -9.46 -5.65 16.63
CA VAL A 234 -9.73 -4.20 16.52
C VAL A 234 -11.19 -3.93 16.86
N TRP A 235 -11.43 -3.10 17.85
CA TRP A 235 -12.78 -2.65 18.16
C TRP A 235 -13.34 -1.74 17.07
N LYS A 236 -14.67 -1.79 16.84
CA LYS A 236 -15.35 -1.11 15.73
C LYS A 236 -16.44 -0.22 16.28
N THR A 237 -16.70 0.91 15.60
CA THR A 237 -17.78 1.83 15.98
C THR A 237 -18.95 1.72 15.01
N THR A 238 -20.14 1.86 15.56
CA THR A 238 -21.37 2.02 14.80
C THR A 238 -22.23 3.09 15.48
N TYR A 239 -22.89 3.88 14.66
CA TYR A 239 -23.72 5.00 15.12
C TYR A 239 -25.16 4.84 14.65
N ARG A 240 -26.09 5.38 15.41
CA ARG A 240 -27.49 5.52 15.04
C ARG A 240 -27.87 6.97 15.21
N VAL A 241 -28.48 7.57 14.21
CA VAL A 241 -28.96 8.96 14.28
C VAL A 241 -30.44 8.96 14.03
N ALA A 242 -31.17 9.48 15.00
CA ALA A 242 -32.59 9.79 14.84
C ALA A 242 -32.74 11.25 14.40
N LEU A 243 -33.44 11.47 13.29
CA LEU A 243 -33.76 12.78 12.71
C LEU A 243 -35.27 12.96 12.79
N ASP A 244 -35.74 13.86 13.63
CA ASP A 244 -37.14 14.27 13.69
C ASP A 244 -37.29 15.69 13.17
N ALA A 245 -38.46 16.00 12.60
CA ALA A 245 -38.70 17.31 11.98
C ALA A 245 -38.73 18.44 13.01
N GLU A 246 -39.04 18.16 14.28
CA GLU A 246 -39.28 19.14 15.34
C GLU A 246 -38.23 19.13 16.47
N SER A 247 -37.30 18.13 16.48
CA SER A 247 -36.28 17.99 17.50
C SER A 247 -34.86 18.05 16.93
N LYS A 248 -33.88 18.26 17.80
CA LYS A 248 -32.47 18.12 17.44
C LYS A 248 -32.17 16.67 17.12
N PRO A 249 -31.26 16.40 16.15
CA PRO A 249 -30.80 15.05 15.89
C PRO A 249 -30.23 14.39 17.13
N PHE A 250 -30.64 13.15 17.40
CA PHE A 250 -30.16 12.36 18.51
C PHE A 250 -29.17 11.30 18.00
N LEU A 251 -27.95 11.30 18.55
CA LEU A 251 -26.87 10.41 18.17
C LEU A 251 -26.59 9.37 19.24
N GLN A 252 -26.67 8.11 18.89
CA GLN A 252 -26.16 6.99 19.69
C GLN A 252 -24.92 6.40 19.03
N GLY A 253 -23.84 6.24 19.81
CA GLY A 253 -22.60 5.59 19.40
C GLY A 253 -22.37 4.31 20.18
N TRP A 254 -21.93 3.27 19.50
CA TRP A 254 -21.63 1.96 20.07
C TRP A 254 -20.26 1.49 19.64
N ALA A 255 -19.54 0.82 20.53
CA ALA A 255 -18.33 0.09 20.21
C ALA A 255 -18.61 -1.40 20.22
N LEU A 256 -18.34 -2.08 19.12
CA LEU A 256 -18.30 -3.54 19.05
C LEU A 256 -16.93 -4.00 19.51
N VAL A 257 -16.90 -4.77 20.59
CA VAL A 257 -15.70 -5.30 21.25
C VAL A 257 -15.76 -6.81 21.21
N ASP A 258 -14.67 -7.41 20.73
CA ASP A 258 -14.55 -8.86 20.59
C ASP A 258 -13.55 -9.40 21.63
N ASN A 259 -14.00 -10.29 22.53
CA ASN A 259 -13.12 -11.05 23.40
C ASN A 259 -12.72 -12.36 22.70
N ALA A 260 -11.58 -12.34 22.03
CA ALA A 260 -10.98 -13.52 21.39
C ALA A 260 -9.96 -14.24 22.28
N GLN A 261 -9.87 -13.88 23.58
CA GLN A 261 -8.99 -14.54 24.53
C GLN A 261 -9.62 -15.85 25.04
N ASP A 262 -8.80 -16.72 25.60
CA ASP A 262 -9.25 -18.02 26.15
C ASP A 262 -9.89 -17.91 27.54
N GLU A 263 -10.09 -16.68 28.04
CA GLU A 263 -10.69 -16.42 29.34
C GLU A 263 -11.85 -15.41 29.27
N ASP A 264 -12.75 -15.53 30.24
CA ASP A 264 -13.84 -14.59 30.42
C ASP A 264 -13.32 -13.28 31.02
N TRP A 265 -13.74 -12.15 30.50
CA TRP A 265 -13.55 -10.84 31.15
C TRP A 265 -14.68 -10.63 32.14
N ASN A 266 -14.41 -10.75 33.41
CA ASN A 266 -15.39 -10.61 34.46
C ASN A 266 -15.16 -9.29 35.22
N ASP A 267 -16.12 -8.37 35.17
CA ASP A 267 -16.09 -7.07 35.86
C ASP A 267 -14.80 -6.28 35.61
N VAL A 268 -14.38 -6.21 34.33
CA VAL A 268 -13.16 -5.51 33.93
C VAL A 268 -13.43 -4.06 33.59
N THR A 269 -12.52 -3.16 33.98
CA THR A 269 -12.50 -1.79 33.45
C THR A 269 -12.07 -1.82 32.02
N LEU A 270 -12.93 -1.40 31.10
CA LEU A 270 -12.65 -1.39 29.67
C LEU A 270 -12.28 0.00 29.17
N SER A 271 -11.18 0.11 28.45
CA SER A 271 -10.75 1.33 27.76
C SER A 271 -10.57 1.05 26.28
N LEU A 272 -11.11 1.94 25.44
CA LEU A 272 -11.01 1.85 23.98
C LEU A 272 -10.21 3.04 23.47
N VAL A 273 -9.04 2.77 22.92
CA VAL A 273 -8.11 3.82 22.49
C VAL A 273 -8.13 3.95 20.97
N SER A 274 -8.45 5.15 20.53
CA SER A 274 -8.33 5.59 19.15
C SER A 274 -6.92 6.09 18.90
N GLY A 275 -6.33 5.68 17.79
CA GLY A 275 -4.98 6.01 17.41
C GLY A 275 -4.14 4.76 17.18
N ALA A 276 -2.94 4.94 16.67
CA ALA A 276 -2.07 3.86 16.25
C ALA A 276 -0.67 4.03 16.87
N PRO A 277 -0.48 3.64 18.14
CA PRO A 277 0.87 3.57 18.69
C PRO A 277 1.69 2.57 17.87
N VAL A 278 2.98 2.84 17.69
CA VAL A 278 3.86 1.96 16.93
C VAL A 278 4.02 0.64 17.66
N SER A 279 3.71 -0.47 17.00
CA SER A 279 3.92 -1.82 17.50
C SER A 279 4.70 -2.63 16.46
N PHE A 280 5.58 -3.51 16.95
CA PHE A 280 6.38 -4.40 16.10
C PHE A 280 6.58 -5.73 16.81
N ILE A 281 6.78 -6.80 16.02
CA ILE A 281 7.07 -8.14 16.53
C ILE A 281 8.59 -8.30 16.57
N GLN A 282 9.11 -8.75 17.72
CA GLN A 282 10.50 -9.13 17.90
C GLN A 282 10.55 -10.57 18.40
N ASP A 283 11.28 -11.43 17.68
CA ASP A 283 11.43 -12.82 18.11
C ASP A 283 12.39 -12.92 19.30
N LEU A 284 11.80 -13.07 20.50
CA LEU A 284 12.48 -13.22 21.78
C LEU A 284 12.40 -14.66 22.31
N GLN A 285 11.45 -15.46 21.81
CA GLN A 285 11.18 -16.80 22.31
C GLN A 285 12.19 -17.82 21.81
N GLN A 286 12.68 -17.68 20.57
CA GLN A 286 13.58 -18.64 19.97
C GLN A 286 15.03 -18.39 20.37
N PRO A 287 15.74 -19.42 20.88
CA PRO A 287 17.16 -19.29 21.14
C PRO A 287 17.94 -19.01 19.86
N ARG A 288 18.76 -17.95 19.86
CA ARG A 288 19.60 -17.58 18.72
C ARG A 288 20.96 -18.23 18.84
N TYR A 289 21.31 -19.07 17.87
CA TYR A 289 22.62 -19.72 17.77
C TYR A 289 23.51 -18.94 16.80
N LYS A 290 24.60 -18.38 17.27
CA LYS A 290 25.63 -17.76 16.43
C LYS A 290 26.64 -18.84 16.05
N GLN A 291 26.84 -19.07 14.74
CA GLN A 291 27.91 -19.98 14.29
C GLN A 291 29.26 -19.43 14.73
N ARG A 292 30.05 -20.29 15.37
CA ARG A 292 31.43 -19.93 15.70
C ARG A 292 32.28 -20.07 14.47
N PRO A 293 33.26 -19.16 14.21
CA PRO A 293 34.20 -19.35 13.13
C PRO A 293 35.00 -20.62 13.37
N VAL A 294 35.11 -21.48 12.35
CA VAL A 294 36.01 -22.62 12.36
C VAL A 294 37.42 -22.09 12.08
N VAL A 295 38.30 -22.22 13.02
CA VAL A 295 39.73 -21.92 12.82
C VAL A 295 40.38 -23.22 12.36
N GLU A 296 40.72 -23.27 11.08
CA GLU A 296 41.53 -24.36 10.54
C GLU A 296 42.94 -24.23 11.13
N MET A 297 43.47 -25.33 11.65
CA MET A 297 44.88 -25.36 12.06
C MET A 297 45.74 -25.13 10.80
N PRO A 298 46.80 -24.31 10.88
CA PRO A 298 47.71 -24.17 9.76
C PRO A 298 48.28 -25.55 9.43
N GLU A 299 48.12 -26.00 8.18
CA GLU A 299 48.85 -27.18 7.69
C GLU A 299 50.33 -26.87 7.73
N ASP A 300 51.04 -27.43 8.69
CA ASP A 300 52.49 -27.42 8.70
C ASP A 300 53.00 -28.28 7.52
N ILE A 301 53.57 -27.59 6.55
CA ILE A 301 54.31 -28.12 5.39
C ILE A 301 53.46 -28.46 4.16
N SER A 302 53.35 -27.49 3.25
CA SER A 302 53.01 -27.76 1.87
C SER A 302 54.15 -28.47 1.15
N VAL A 303 53.96 -29.73 0.81
CA VAL A 303 54.92 -30.56 0.07
C VAL A 303 54.82 -30.34 -1.49
N ALA A 304 54.05 -29.34 -1.92
CA ALA A 304 53.92 -29.02 -3.35
C ALA A 304 55.10 -28.15 -3.83
N PRO A 305 55.76 -28.47 -4.92
CA PRO A 305 56.84 -27.63 -5.46
C PRO A 305 56.27 -26.28 -5.93
N GLN A 306 56.84 -25.20 -5.44
CA GLN A 306 56.51 -23.86 -5.87
C GLN A 306 56.99 -23.59 -7.28
N ILE A 307 56.08 -23.33 -8.21
CA ILE A 307 56.41 -22.82 -9.56
C ILE A 307 56.57 -21.30 -9.44
N PRO A 308 57.77 -20.73 -9.72
CA PRO A 308 57.94 -19.28 -9.65
C PRO A 308 57.08 -18.60 -10.74
N GLN A 309 56.24 -17.66 -10.33
CA GLN A 309 55.49 -16.83 -11.28
C GLN A 309 56.42 -15.82 -11.93
N ALA A 310 56.44 -15.79 -13.27
CA ALA A 310 57.09 -14.74 -14.04
C ALA A 310 56.38 -13.41 -13.83
N ALA A 311 57.17 -12.35 -13.57
CA ALA A 311 56.66 -10.98 -13.43
C ALA A 311 56.02 -10.53 -14.75
N VAL A 312 54.69 -10.30 -14.76
CA VAL A 312 53.98 -9.62 -15.82
C VAL A 312 53.70 -8.19 -15.38
N ASN A 313 54.50 -7.28 -15.93
CA ASN A 313 54.23 -5.84 -15.83
C ASN A 313 52.97 -5.49 -16.62
N GLY A 314 51.99 -4.88 -15.94
CA GLY A 314 51.05 -3.94 -16.51
C GLY A 314 49.94 -4.51 -17.37
N LEU A 315 48.88 -5.06 -16.76
CA LEU A 315 47.56 -5.04 -17.38
C LEU A 315 46.53 -4.65 -16.29
N ASN A 316 45.89 -3.54 -16.54
CA ASN A 316 44.74 -3.09 -15.78
C ASN A 316 43.69 -4.18 -15.75
N LEU A 317 43.49 -4.84 -14.60
CA LEU A 317 42.35 -5.68 -14.34
C LEU A 317 41.12 -4.80 -14.27
N VAL A 318 40.41 -4.64 -15.37
CA VAL A 318 39.01 -4.23 -15.36
C VAL A 318 38.26 -5.30 -14.58
N SER A 319 37.83 -4.95 -13.41
CA SER A 319 36.93 -5.75 -12.60
C SER A 319 35.66 -5.99 -13.41
N SER A 320 35.52 -7.19 -14.01
CA SER A 320 34.26 -7.59 -14.62
C SER A 320 33.27 -7.87 -13.50
N ASP A 321 32.52 -6.84 -13.11
CA ASP A 321 31.38 -6.95 -12.23
C ASP A 321 30.31 -7.78 -12.95
N LYS A 322 30.33 -9.10 -12.74
CA LYS A 322 29.27 -9.99 -13.23
C LYS A 322 28.04 -9.70 -12.37
N GLY A 323 27.19 -8.78 -12.84
CA GLY A 323 25.92 -8.49 -12.21
C GLY A 323 25.11 -9.79 -12.01
N GLY A 324 24.30 -9.84 -10.95
CA GLY A 324 23.35 -10.94 -10.74
C GLY A 324 22.14 -10.84 -11.66
N ALA A 325 21.24 -11.80 -11.60
CA ALA A 325 19.99 -11.80 -12.35
C ALA A 325 18.81 -12.20 -11.45
N VAL A 326 17.62 -11.70 -11.79
CA VAL A 326 16.34 -12.15 -11.23
C VAL A 326 15.47 -12.66 -12.36
N GLU A 327 14.89 -13.84 -12.18
CA GLU A 327 13.94 -14.43 -13.12
C GLU A 327 12.79 -15.07 -12.36
N GLY A 328 11.67 -15.34 -13.04
CA GLY A 328 10.52 -16.01 -12.43
C GLY A 328 9.37 -16.16 -13.41
N VAL A 329 8.28 -16.76 -12.92
CA VAL A 329 7.03 -16.95 -13.68
C VAL A 329 5.90 -16.20 -12.95
N ILE A 330 5.10 -15.48 -13.72
CA ILE A 330 3.91 -14.77 -13.25
C ILE A 330 2.68 -15.58 -13.64
N THR A 331 1.87 -15.95 -12.65
CA THR A 331 0.67 -16.75 -12.83
C THR A 331 -0.54 -16.11 -12.14
N ASP A 332 -1.74 -16.55 -12.50
CA ASP A 332 -2.97 -16.30 -11.74
C ASP A 332 -3.16 -17.36 -10.62
N ARG A 333 -4.26 -17.26 -9.86
CA ARG A 333 -4.64 -18.26 -8.83
C ARG A 333 -4.84 -19.66 -9.37
N ASN A 334 -5.19 -19.81 -10.65
CA ASN A 334 -5.41 -21.08 -11.33
C ASN A 334 -4.11 -21.65 -11.93
N ARG A 335 -2.96 -20.99 -11.68
CA ARG A 335 -1.64 -21.30 -12.25
C ARG A 335 -1.54 -21.07 -13.76
N SER A 336 -2.44 -20.30 -14.35
CA SER A 336 -2.35 -19.88 -15.75
C SER A 336 -1.31 -18.77 -15.90
N ALA A 337 -0.46 -18.85 -16.92
CA ALA A 337 0.58 -17.87 -17.15
C ALA A 337 0.00 -16.52 -17.58
N ILE A 338 0.52 -15.42 -17.00
CA ILE A 338 0.12 -14.05 -17.34
C ILE A 338 1.15 -13.44 -18.26
N ALA A 339 0.85 -13.41 -19.55
CA ALA A 339 1.70 -12.80 -20.57
C ALA A 339 1.58 -11.27 -20.56
N GLY A 340 2.66 -10.57 -20.92
CA GLY A 340 2.66 -9.11 -21.06
C GLY A 340 2.67 -8.32 -19.74
N ALA A 341 2.76 -8.98 -18.58
CA ALA A 341 2.89 -8.31 -17.31
C ALA A 341 4.19 -7.49 -17.23
N THR A 342 4.10 -6.25 -16.77
CA THR A 342 5.25 -5.35 -16.60
C THR A 342 5.88 -5.58 -15.23
N VAL A 343 7.17 -5.92 -15.22
CA VAL A 343 7.97 -6.15 -14.01
C VAL A 343 8.99 -5.02 -13.86
N ARG A 344 8.90 -4.25 -12.79
CA ARG A 344 9.82 -3.16 -12.48
C ARG A 344 10.65 -3.51 -11.25
N ILE A 345 11.95 -3.47 -11.39
CA ILE A 345 12.92 -3.91 -10.38
C ILE A 345 13.74 -2.71 -9.97
N ARG A 346 13.66 -2.35 -8.68
CA ARG A 346 14.35 -1.20 -8.11
C ARG A 346 15.21 -1.61 -6.92
N ARG A 347 16.46 -1.17 -6.90
CA ARG A 347 17.36 -1.37 -5.76
C ARG A 347 16.91 -0.48 -4.59
N VAL A 348 16.87 -1.04 -3.39
CA VAL A 348 16.54 -0.28 -2.18
C VAL A 348 17.60 0.80 -1.96
N GLY A 349 17.15 2.06 -1.79
CA GLY A 349 18.03 3.23 -1.66
C GLY A 349 18.51 3.83 -2.99
N SER A 350 17.99 3.38 -4.14
CA SER A 350 18.30 3.95 -5.47
C SER A 350 17.03 4.34 -6.22
N ASN A 351 17.09 5.39 -7.02
CA ASN A 351 16.00 5.79 -7.92
C ASN A 351 16.09 5.11 -9.31
N ALA A 352 17.15 4.34 -9.58
CA ALA A 352 17.27 3.59 -10.82
C ALA A 352 16.33 2.38 -10.81
N GLU A 353 15.53 2.24 -11.87
CA GLU A 353 14.55 1.17 -12.07
C GLU A 353 14.86 0.43 -13.37
N ILE A 354 14.84 -0.89 -13.33
CA ILE A 354 14.99 -1.75 -14.50
C ILE A 354 13.65 -2.42 -14.77
N SER A 355 13.16 -2.34 -16.01
CA SER A 355 11.90 -2.94 -16.42
C SER A 355 12.12 -4.17 -17.27
N SER A 356 11.27 -5.18 -17.10
CA SER A 356 11.18 -6.40 -17.93
C SER A 356 9.72 -6.71 -18.19
N THR A 357 9.40 -7.38 -19.28
CA THR A 357 8.04 -7.80 -19.61
C THR A 357 7.96 -9.32 -19.64
N ALA A 358 6.89 -9.90 -19.10
CA ALA A 358 6.69 -11.33 -19.12
C ALA A 358 6.36 -11.84 -20.52
N ASP A 359 6.96 -12.97 -20.92
CA ASP A 359 6.72 -13.65 -22.19
C ASP A 359 5.34 -14.36 -22.25
N SER A 360 5.04 -15.04 -23.35
CA SER A 360 3.77 -15.78 -23.52
C SER A 360 3.57 -16.93 -22.50
N ALA A 361 4.63 -17.38 -21.84
CA ALA A 361 4.59 -18.38 -20.77
C ALA A 361 4.66 -17.73 -19.37
N GLY A 362 4.45 -16.41 -19.27
CA GLY A 362 4.51 -15.65 -18.03
C GLY A 362 5.91 -15.47 -17.46
N ARG A 363 6.99 -15.83 -18.17
CA ARG A 363 8.36 -15.77 -17.67
C ARG A 363 8.95 -14.38 -17.85
N TYR A 364 9.62 -13.87 -16.85
CA TYR A 364 10.39 -12.63 -16.91
C TYR A 364 11.83 -12.86 -16.47
N ARG A 365 12.73 -12.02 -16.94
CA ARG A 365 14.14 -12.05 -16.57
C ARG A 365 14.77 -10.67 -16.66
N ALA A 366 15.49 -10.29 -15.61
CA ALA A 366 16.31 -9.08 -15.55
C ALA A 366 17.75 -9.47 -15.19
N GLN A 367 18.73 -8.99 -15.97
CA GLN A 367 20.14 -9.33 -15.84
C GLN A 367 20.97 -8.08 -15.57
N GLY A 368 22.22 -8.26 -15.15
CA GLY A 368 23.14 -7.14 -14.92
C GLY A 368 22.84 -6.36 -13.65
N LEU A 369 22.13 -6.95 -12.71
CA LEU A 369 21.77 -6.32 -11.45
C LEU A 369 22.97 -6.30 -10.49
N PRO A 370 23.45 -5.13 -10.03
CA PRO A 370 24.47 -5.06 -9.01
C PRO A 370 24.04 -5.78 -7.72
N GLN A 371 24.97 -6.32 -6.96
CA GLN A 371 24.65 -6.95 -5.68
C GLN A 371 23.92 -5.99 -4.74
N GLY A 372 22.82 -6.45 -4.14
CA GLY A 372 22.02 -5.62 -3.24
C GLY A 372 20.63 -6.15 -2.97
N LEU A 373 19.85 -5.36 -2.21
CA LEU A 373 18.46 -5.61 -1.88
C LEU A 373 17.56 -4.90 -2.88
N TYR A 374 16.55 -5.60 -3.40
CA TYR A 374 15.66 -5.10 -4.44
C TYR A 374 14.19 -5.23 -4.05
N SER A 375 13.38 -4.34 -4.61
CA SER A 375 11.92 -4.39 -4.63
C SER A 375 11.45 -4.63 -6.06
N ILE A 376 10.56 -5.61 -6.27
CA ILE A 376 9.99 -5.98 -7.56
C ILE A 376 8.52 -5.61 -7.57
N LYS A 377 8.12 -4.75 -8.49
CA LYS A 377 6.74 -4.31 -8.70
C LYS A 377 6.21 -4.94 -9.99
N ILE A 378 5.06 -5.60 -9.91
CA ILE A 378 4.45 -6.30 -11.05
C ILE A 378 3.06 -5.72 -11.29
N GLU A 379 2.79 -5.35 -12.53
CA GLU A 379 1.54 -4.78 -13.00
C GLU A 379 1.06 -5.49 -14.27
N SER A 380 -0.21 -5.87 -14.30
CA SER A 380 -0.87 -6.43 -15.48
C SER A 380 -2.32 -5.97 -15.55
N GLN A 381 -2.83 -5.73 -16.76
CA GLN A 381 -4.20 -5.27 -16.95
C GLN A 381 -5.20 -6.32 -16.44
N GLY A 382 -6.14 -5.91 -15.58
CA GLY A 382 -7.13 -6.81 -14.98
C GLY A 382 -6.67 -7.54 -13.71
N PHE A 383 -5.45 -7.29 -13.22
CA PHE A 383 -4.90 -7.86 -11.99
C PHE A 383 -4.51 -6.79 -10.97
N GLU A 384 -4.54 -7.13 -9.69
CA GLU A 384 -4.04 -6.25 -8.64
C GLU A 384 -2.52 -6.11 -8.73
N ARG A 385 -2.05 -4.87 -8.53
CA ARG A 385 -0.63 -4.58 -8.48
C ARG A 385 0.03 -5.27 -7.30
N THR A 386 1.04 -6.10 -7.57
CA THR A 386 1.79 -6.83 -6.55
C THR A 386 3.20 -6.26 -6.39
N ILE A 387 3.65 -6.11 -5.14
CA ILE A 387 5.01 -5.66 -4.80
C ILE A 387 5.68 -6.70 -3.92
N VAL A 388 6.82 -7.22 -4.37
CA VAL A 388 7.67 -8.14 -3.64
C VAL A 388 8.89 -7.38 -3.14
N ASN A 389 9.04 -7.24 -1.83
CA ASN A 389 10.16 -6.54 -1.19
C ASN A 389 11.20 -7.54 -0.67
N GLY A 390 12.45 -7.08 -0.52
CA GLY A 390 13.50 -7.86 0.16
C GLY A 390 14.19 -8.91 -0.71
N VAL A 391 14.14 -8.81 -2.03
CA VAL A 391 14.82 -9.73 -2.94
C VAL A 391 16.32 -9.44 -2.94
N THR A 392 17.12 -10.36 -2.41
CA THR A 392 18.58 -10.21 -2.31
C THR A 392 19.24 -10.74 -3.57
N VAL A 393 19.85 -9.87 -4.37
CA VAL A 393 20.63 -10.22 -5.58
C VAL A 393 22.11 -10.33 -5.21
N LEU A 394 22.72 -11.45 -5.56
CA LEU A 394 24.15 -11.70 -5.38
C LEU A 394 24.88 -11.65 -6.73
N ALA A 395 26.13 -11.18 -6.72
CA ALA A 395 26.94 -11.08 -7.93
C ALA A 395 27.09 -12.46 -8.63
N GLY A 396 26.82 -12.49 -9.92
CA GLY A 396 26.93 -13.70 -10.76
C GLY A 396 25.89 -14.81 -10.48
N LYS A 397 24.90 -14.60 -9.58
CA LYS A 397 23.83 -15.57 -9.31
C LYS A 397 22.50 -15.14 -9.89
N THR A 398 21.71 -16.11 -10.35
CA THR A 398 20.31 -15.92 -10.75
C THR A 398 19.39 -16.28 -9.58
N ILE A 399 18.51 -15.36 -9.23
CA ILE A 399 17.50 -15.55 -8.18
C ILE A 399 16.16 -15.84 -8.86
N ASN A 400 15.51 -16.93 -8.46
CA ASN A 400 14.17 -17.27 -8.97
C ASN A 400 13.10 -16.69 -8.04
N ASN A 401 12.17 -15.89 -8.60
CA ASN A 401 11.09 -15.24 -7.88
C ASN A 401 9.78 -15.37 -8.65
N ASN A 402 9.01 -16.43 -8.38
CA ASN A 402 7.68 -16.66 -8.98
C ASN A 402 6.62 -15.88 -8.22
N VAL A 403 5.68 -15.27 -8.96
CA VAL A 403 4.63 -14.43 -8.38
C VAL A 403 3.26 -14.80 -8.93
N THR A 404 2.28 -14.88 -8.02
CA THR A 404 0.88 -15.07 -8.39
C THR A 404 0.15 -13.75 -8.23
N LEU A 405 -0.54 -13.29 -9.29
CA LEU A 405 -1.35 -12.08 -9.27
C LEU A 405 -2.81 -12.41 -8.94
N GLU A 406 -3.45 -11.52 -8.21
CA GLU A 406 -4.87 -11.55 -7.93
C GLU A 406 -5.63 -10.74 -8.97
N ILE A 407 -6.84 -11.18 -9.34
CA ILE A 407 -7.70 -10.43 -10.25
C ILE A 407 -8.13 -9.14 -9.54
N ALA A 408 -7.98 -8.00 -10.19
CA ALA A 408 -8.44 -6.72 -9.68
C ALA A 408 -9.97 -6.82 -9.44
N SER A 409 -10.39 -6.57 -8.20
CA SER A 409 -11.80 -6.51 -7.85
C SER A 409 -12.42 -5.34 -8.59
N VAL A 410 -13.06 -5.58 -9.71
CA VAL A 410 -13.98 -4.62 -10.31
C VAL A 410 -15.14 -4.51 -9.33
N PRO A 411 -15.51 -3.31 -8.86
CA PRO A 411 -16.75 -3.16 -8.13
C PRO A 411 -17.87 -3.65 -9.06
N GLY A 412 -18.34 -4.87 -8.82
CA GLY A 412 -19.49 -5.42 -9.55
C GLY A 412 -20.68 -4.49 -9.31
N PRO A 413 -21.64 -4.39 -10.25
CA PRO A 413 -22.86 -3.66 -10.03
C PRO A 413 -23.48 -4.20 -8.75
N VAL A 414 -23.69 -3.32 -7.77
CA VAL A 414 -24.49 -3.60 -6.59
C VAL A 414 -25.84 -4.04 -7.10
N ILE A 415 -26.13 -5.34 -7.05
CA ILE A 415 -27.47 -5.85 -7.25
C ILE A 415 -28.23 -5.30 -6.04
N VAL A 416 -28.95 -4.21 -6.25
CA VAL A 416 -29.95 -3.70 -5.32
C VAL A 416 -31.05 -4.78 -5.33
N ARG A 417 -30.97 -5.70 -4.38
CA ARG A 417 -32.14 -6.49 -4.00
C ARG A 417 -33.14 -5.48 -3.48
N GLU A 418 -34.35 -5.54 -4.02
CA GLU A 418 -35.47 -4.72 -3.56
C GLU A 418 -35.49 -4.67 -2.04
N PRO A 419 -35.65 -3.47 -1.42
CA PRO A 419 -35.74 -3.36 0.01
C PRO A 419 -36.92 -4.19 0.46
N LEU A 420 -36.66 -5.12 1.37
CA LEU A 420 -37.70 -5.77 2.14
C LEU A 420 -38.59 -4.65 2.68
N GLN A 421 -39.83 -4.58 2.19
CA GLN A 421 -40.87 -3.72 2.74
C GLN A 421 -41.11 -4.16 4.18
N LEU A 422 -40.38 -3.57 5.10
CA LEU A 422 -40.74 -3.58 6.49
C LEU A 422 -41.98 -2.70 6.65
N ASN A 423 -43.16 -3.35 6.59
CA ASN A 423 -44.44 -2.72 6.81
C ASN A 423 -44.37 -1.80 8.04
N GLY A 424 -44.45 -0.49 7.80
CA GLY A 424 -44.78 0.66 8.61
C GLY A 424 -44.89 0.52 10.15
N ARG A 425 -43.93 -0.16 10.77
CA ARG A 425 -43.87 -0.22 12.25
C ARG A 425 -42.87 0.81 12.75
N HIS A 426 -43.34 1.75 13.54
CA HIS A 426 -42.50 2.73 14.21
C HIS A 426 -41.37 2.06 14.99
N PHE A 427 -40.19 2.69 15.04
CA PHE A 427 -39.01 2.21 15.77
C PHE A 427 -39.27 1.92 17.23
N SER A 428 -40.15 2.68 17.90
CA SER A 428 -40.67 2.42 19.24
C SER A 428 -41.34 1.03 19.39
N HIS A 429 -41.92 0.48 18.33
CA HIS A 429 -42.48 -0.87 18.32
C HIS A 429 -41.42 -1.99 18.21
N MET A 430 -40.25 -1.71 17.65
CA MET A 430 -39.17 -2.71 17.61
C MET A 430 -38.48 -2.91 18.95
N LEU A 431 -38.42 -1.85 19.79
CA LEU A 431 -37.92 -1.93 21.16
C LEU A 431 -38.87 -2.67 22.08
N ASN A 432 -40.18 -2.68 21.78
CA ASN A 432 -41.21 -3.40 22.55
C ASN A 432 -41.31 -4.91 22.28
N LEU A 433 -40.49 -5.46 21.38
CA LEU A 433 -40.44 -6.90 21.08
C LEU A 433 -39.58 -7.71 22.05
N SER A 434 -38.91 -7.06 23.01
CA SER A 434 -38.26 -7.77 24.11
C SER A 434 -39.25 -7.95 25.23
N PRO A 435 -39.57 -9.19 25.69
CA PRO A 435 -40.53 -9.42 26.75
C PRO A 435 -40.07 -8.76 28.04
N GLY A 436 -40.83 -7.79 28.54
CA GLY A 436 -40.64 -7.18 29.87
C GLY A 436 -40.22 -5.70 29.87
N VAL A 437 -40.19 -5.02 28.75
CA VAL A 437 -39.84 -3.57 28.70
C VAL A 437 -41.06 -2.76 28.30
N THR A 438 -41.71 -2.12 29.30
CA THR A 438 -42.67 -1.02 29.10
C THR A 438 -41.91 0.29 29.26
N MET A 439 -41.69 1.04 28.17
CA MET A 439 -41.08 2.37 28.26
C MET A 439 -42.10 3.45 28.56
N LYS A 440 -41.81 4.28 29.57
CA LYS A 440 -42.24 5.67 29.64
C LYS A 440 -41.40 6.51 28.71
N GLU A 441 -42.00 7.54 28.12
CA GLU A 441 -41.45 8.35 27.03
C GLU A 441 -40.13 9.12 27.29
N GLU A 442 -39.50 8.97 28.46
CA GLU A 442 -38.37 9.79 28.91
C GLU A 442 -37.05 9.03 29.17
N ASP A 443 -36.99 7.69 29.02
CA ASP A 443 -35.76 6.98 29.38
C ASP A 443 -35.47 5.85 28.41
N SER A 444 -34.40 5.98 27.59
CA SER A 444 -33.98 4.92 26.66
C SER A 444 -33.39 3.70 27.37
N GLY A 445 -33.23 3.76 28.71
CA GLY A 445 -32.68 2.67 29.53
C GLY A 445 -31.23 2.28 29.21
N VAL A 446 -30.55 3.05 28.33
CA VAL A 446 -29.16 2.84 27.95
C VAL A 446 -28.42 4.14 28.30
N GLU A 447 -27.72 4.16 29.41
CA GLU A 447 -26.81 5.25 29.74
C GLU A 447 -25.43 4.97 29.14
N ALA A 448 -24.93 5.90 28.34
CA ALA A 448 -23.55 5.93 27.95
C ALA A 448 -22.77 6.77 28.96
N ASP A 449 -22.15 6.11 29.94
CA ASP A 449 -21.29 6.76 30.93
C ASP A 449 -19.84 6.48 30.53
N VAL A 450 -19.22 7.44 29.80
CA VAL A 450 -17.89 7.34 29.25
C VAL A 450 -17.06 8.57 29.62
N GLU A 451 -15.98 8.36 30.35
CA GLU A 451 -14.98 9.38 30.58
C GLU A 451 -13.99 9.39 29.42
N THR A 452 -13.58 10.57 28.95
CA THR A 452 -12.62 10.73 27.88
C THR A 452 -11.35 11.38 28.39
N HIS A 453 -10.23 10.86 27.91
CA HIS A 453 -8.91 11.41 28.22
C HIS A 453 -8.12 11.55 26.92
N ASP A 454 -7.54 12.74 26.71
CA ASP A 454 -6.56 12.95 25.66
C ASP A 454 -5.18 12.47 26.15
N ILE A 455 -4.65 11.45 25.50
CA ILE A 455 -3.32 10.92 25.77
C ILE A 455 -2.40 11.36 24.61
N GLY A 456 -2.00 12.62 24.61
CA GLY A 456 -1.27 13.22 23.49
C GLY A 456 -2.13 13.28 22.22
N GLU A 457 -1.74 12.57 21.17
CA GLU A 457 -2.53 12.44 19.92
C GLU A 457 -3.54 11.27 19.94
N LEU A 458 -3.58 10.50 21.03
CA LEU A 458 -4.49 9.39 21.24
C LEU A 458 -5.72 9.85 22.02
N PHE A 459 -6.87 9.31 21.66
CA PHE A 459 -8.14 9.56 22.32
C PHE A 459 -8.65 8.27 22.96
N GLU A 460 -8.95 8.30 24.27
CA GLU A 460 -9.45 7.15 25.04
C GLU A 460 -10.94 7.32 25.37
N TYR A 461 -11.73 6.30 25.10
CA TYR A 461 -13.05 6.10 25.68
C TYR A 461 -12.90 5.13 26.85
N ARG A 462 -12.99 5.63 28.06
CA ARG A 462 -13.00 4.81 29.28
C ARG A 462 -14.43 4.53 29.70
N ILE A 463 -14.82 3.27 29.68
CA ILE A 463 -16.16 2.86 30.10
C ILE A 463 -16.23 2.93 31.61
N ALA A 464 -17.17 3.72 32.15
CA ALA A 464 -17.25 4.02 33.58
C ALA A 464 -17.68 2.79 34.41
N HIS A 465 -18.52 1.94 33.85
CA HIS A 465 -18.98 0.72 34.54
C HIS A 465 -18.16 -0.49 34.08
N PRO A 466 -17.78 -1.38 35.04
CA PRO A 466 -17.13 -2.63 34.70
C PRO A 466 -17.96 -3.47 33.73
N VAL A 467 -17.32 -4.11 32.77
CA VAL A 467 -17.97 -4.94 31.74
C VAL A 467 -17.60 -6.40 31.88
N THR A 468 -18.56 -7.27 31.60
CA THR A 468 -18.36 -8.72 31.54
C THR A 468 -18.58 -9.21 30.12
N ILE A 469 -17.54 -9.75 29.50
CA ILE A 469 -17.58 -10.31 28.14
C ILE A 469 -17.00 -11.72 28.17
N LYS A 470 -17.80 -12.71 27.85
CA LYS A 470 -17.35 -14.09 27.82
C LYS A 470 -16.31 -14.30 26.73
N ARG A 471 -15.41 -15.27 26.94
CA ARG A 471 -14.46 -15.72 25.89
C ARG A 471 -15.19 -16.11 24.60
N ASN A 472 -14.56 -15.82 23.48
CA ASN A 472 -15.12 -16.07 22.15
C ASN A 472 -16.49 -15.41 21.92
N SER A 473 -16.72 -14.24 22.53
CA SER A 473 -17.97 -13.48 22.41
C SER A 473 -17.69 -12.02 22.10
N SER A 474 -18.67 -11.40 21.44
CA SER A 474 -18.63 -9.96 21.13
C SER A 474 -19.71 -9.24 21.94
N ALA A 475 -19.42 -8.00 22.31
CA ALA A 475 -20.37 -7.12 23.00
C ALA A 475 -20.47 -5.77 22.31
N LEU A 476 -21.68 -5.21 22.23
CA LEU A 476 -21.92 -3.82 21.86
C LEU A 476 -21.96 -2.98 23.13
N ILE A 477 -20.98 -2.10 23.27
CA ILE A 477 -20.82 -1.21 24.43
C ILE A 477 -21.27 0.20 24.04
N PRO A 478 -22.20 0.83 24.74
CA PRO A 478 -22.59 2.21 24.46
C PRO A 478 -21.43 3.14 24.81
N ILE A 479 -21.05 4.01 23.88
CA ILE A 479 -19.95 4.97 24.04
C ILE A 479 -20.41 6.42 23.96
N LEU A 480 -21.60 6.66 23.44
CA LEU A 480 -22.15 8.00 23.25
C LEU A 480 -23.66 7.97 23.13
N GLN A 481 -24.33 8.94 23.78
CA GLN A 481 -25.75 9.14 23.66
C GLN A 481 -26.09 10.62 23.94
N ASN A 482 -26.14 11.43 22.89
CA ASN A 482 -26.30 12.87 22.99
C ASN A 482 -27.14 13.45 21.86
N GLU A 483 -27.83 14.55 22.15
CA GLU A 483 -28.30 15.44 21.11
C GLU A 483 -27.11 16.11 20.41
N ILE A 484 -27.21 16.28 19.10
CA ILE A 484 -26.20 16.94 18.29
C ILE A 484 -26.81 18.06 17.44
N GLU A 485 -25.98 18.97 16.98
CA GLU A 485 -26.40 19.93 15.96
C GLU A 485 -26.29 19.28 14.57
N GLY A 486 -27.36 19.37 13.80
CA GLY A 486 -27.38 18.86 12.44
C GLY A 486 -28.71 19.12 11.75
N GLN A 487 -28.69 18.99 10.45
CA GLN A 487 -29.88 19.10 9.63
C GLN A 487 -29.80 18.20 8.39
N SER A 488 -30.95 17.69 7.96
CA SER A 488 -31.04 16.98 6.69
C SER A 488 -30.98 17.98 5.53
N VAL A 489 -30.07 17.78 4.59
CA VAL A 489 -29.85 18.63 3.44
C VAL A 489 -29.61 17.77 2.21
N SER A 490 -29.65 18.39 1.02
CA SER A 490 -29.27 17.74 -0.22
C SER A 490 -27.86 18.19 -0.61
N LEU A 491 -26.95 17.26 -0.92
CA LEU A 491 -25.60 17.53 -1.41
C LEU A 491 -25.50 17.10 -2.87
N TYR A 492 -25.31 18.06 -3.77
CA TYR A 492 -25.18 17.79 -5.19
C TYR A 492 -23.71 17.85 -5.63
N ASN A 493 -23.25 16.75 -6.22
CA ASN A 493 -21.95 16.63 -6.89
C ASN A 493 -22.19 16.00 -8.26
N ARG A 494 -21.84 16.72 -9.33
CA ARG A 494 -22.05 16.27 -10.71
C ARG A 494 -21.28 15.01 -11.05
N GLU A 495 -20.06 14.86 -10.52
CA GLU A 495 -19.20 13.70 -10.77
C GLU A 495 -19.74 12.44 -10.08
N ALA A 496 -20.27 12.59 -8.87
CA ALA A 496 -20.86 11.48 -8.14
C ALA A 496 -22.21 11.07 -8.76
N ARG A 497 -23.09 12.06 -9.09
CA ARG A 497 -24.39 11.82 -9.72
C ARG A 497 -24.82 13.00 -10.59
N ALA A 498 -25.13 12.71 -11.85
CA ALA A 498 -25.43 13.74 -12.84
C ALA A 498 -26.76 14.48 -12.63
N GLN A 499 -27.80 13.83 -12.06
CA GLN A 499 -29.16 14.36 -12.03
C GLN A 499 -29.78 14.51 -10.64
N TYR A 500 -29.35 13.74 -9.65
CA TYR A 500 -29.96 13.73 -8.33
C TYR A 500 -28.91 13.98 -7.25
N PRO A 501 -29.16 14.89 -6.30
CA PRO A 501 -28.29 15.05 -5.16
C PRO A 501 -28.37 13.82 -4.22
N MET A 502 -27.43 13.74 -3.30
CA MET A 502 -27.52 12.84 -2.17
C MET A 502 -28.21 13.54 -1.01
N THR A 503 -29.10 12.86 -0.33
CA THR A 503 -29.56 13.28 1.01
C THR A 503 -28.40 13.10 1.98
N ALA A 504 -28.11 14.15 2.73
CA ALA A 504 -26.98 14.18 3.65
C ALA A 504 -27.42 14.77 5.01
N LEU A 505 -26.88 14.23 6.08
CA LEU A 505 -26.86 14.89 7.37
C LEU A 505 -25.69 15.88 7.38
N TYR A 506 -25.97 17.18 7.48
CA TYR A 506 -24.97 18.20 7.76
C TYR A 506 -24.80 18.31 9.27
N LEU A 507 -23.85 17.54 9.79
CA LEU A 507 -23.60 17.32 11.21
C LEU A 507 -22.54 18.30 11.72
N ASN A 508 -22.78 18.90 12.88
CA ASN A 508 -21.78 19.56 13.72
C ASN A 508 -21.56 18.70 14.99
N ASN A 509 -20.34 18.25 15.20
CA ASN A 509 -20.04 17.43 16.37
C ASN A 509 -19.97 18.30 17.63
N THR A 510 -21.09 18.38 18.34
CA THR A 510 -21.24 19.13 19.62
C THR A 510 -21.13 18.23 20.85
N THR A 511 -20.78 16.95 20.69
CA THR A 511 -20.74 15.98 21.79
C THR A 511 -19.58 16.18 22.77
N GLY A 512 -18.60 16.99 22.44
CA GLY A 512 -17.35 17.11 23.20
C GLY A 512 -16.39 15.94 23.00
N LEU A 513 -16.82 14.87 22.33
CA LEU A 513 -16.05 13.65 22.08
C LEU A 513 -15.59 13.60 20.60
N THR A 514 -14.45 13.01 20.32
CA THR A 514 -14.10 12.64 18.95
C THR A 514 -14.96 11.46 18.51
N LEU A 515 -15.72 11.59 17.45
CA LEU A 515 -16.44 10.47 16.84
C LEU A 515 -15.47 9.69 15.95
N GLU A 516 -15.27 8.42 16.27
CA GLU A 516 -14.43 7.54 15.46
C GLU A 516 -15.08 7.12 14.13
N SER A 517 -14.24 6.72 13.18
CA SER A 517 -14.73 6.21 11.89
C SER A 517 -15.58 4.94 12.07
N GLY A 518 -16.75 4.92 11.44
CA GLY A 518 -17.67 3.79 11.57
C GLY A 518 -18.88 3.89 10.66
N SER A 519 -19.75 2.88 10.71
CA SER A 519 -21.05 2.90 10.05
C SER A 519 -22.05 3.75 10.83
N MET A 520 -22.92 4.46 10.11
CA MET A 520 -23.96 5.30 10.69
C MET A 520 -25.30 4.96 10.03
N THR A 521 -26.23 4.48 10.82
CA THR A 521 -27.62 4.23 10.40
C THR A 521 -28.46 5.46 10.69
N ILE A 522 -29.17 5.95 9.69
CA ILE A 522 -30.03 7.13 9.80
C ILE A 522 -31.49 6.69 9.86
N ILE A 523 -32.19 7.19 10.85
CA ILE A 523 -33.62 6.98 11.06
C ILE A 523 -34.28 8.36 10.98
N GLU A 524 -35.17 8.60 10.03
CA GLU A 524 -35.85 9.86 9.85
C GLU A 524 -37.35 9.69 10.08
N ASN A 525 -37.92 10.47 11.01
CA ASN A 525 -39.31 10.38 11.43
C ASN A 525 -39.72 8.92 11.78
N GLY A 526 -38.91 8.22 12.57
CA GLY A 526 -39.12 6.85 12.97
C GLY A 526 -38.97 5.78 11.90
N THR A 527 -38.52 6.15 10.69
CA THR A 527 -38.34 5.23 9.57
C THR A 527 -36.88 5.14 9.17
N TYR A 528 -36.40 3.95 8.82
CA TYR A 528 -35.06 3.75 8.28
C TYR A 528 -34.89 4.54 6.98
N ALA A 529 -33.96 5.51 6.98
CA ALA A 529 -33.72 6.40 5.84
C ALA A 529 -32.47 6.05 5.06
N GLY A 530 -31.54 5.28 5.63
CA GLY A 530 -30.34 4.82 4.94
C GLY A 530 -29.15 4.63 5.87
N GLU A 531 -28.01 4.31 5.25
CA GLU A 531 -26.73 4.09 5.95
C GLU A 531 -25.64 4.93 5.32
N ALA A 532 -24.67 5.30 6.14
CA ALA A 532 -23.50 6.04 5.74
C ALA A 532 -22.24 5.48 6.40
N LEU A 533 -21.10 5.78 5.81
CA LEU A 533 -19.80 5.62 6.44
C LEU A 533 -19.28 6.99 6.83
N THR A 534 -18.90 7.16 8.09
CA THR A 534 -18.26 8.39 8.54
C THR A 534 -16.77 8.16 8.82
N GLY A 535 -15.93 9.14 8.45
CA GLY A 535 -14.57 9.22 8.97
C GLY A 535 -14.58 9.78 10.39
N ARG A 536 -13.40 9.88 11.00
CA ARG A 536 -13.23 10.53 12.30
C ARG A 536 -13.70 12.00 12.25
N ILE A 537 -14.48 12.42 13.25
CA ILE A 537 -15.02 13.80 13.38
C ILE A 537 -14.64 14.33 14.75
N LYS A 538 -13.81 15.37 14.80
CA LYS A 538 -13.38 16.01 16.05
C LYS A 538 -14.49 16.89 16.64
N PRO A 539 -14.44 17.21 17.95
CA PRO A 539 -15.35 18.19 18.55
C PRO A 539 -15.34 19.51 17.78
N GLY A 540 -16.52 20.06 17.50
CA GLY A 540 -16.71 21.30 16.74
C GLY A 540 -16.53 21.17 15.23
N GLU A 541 -16.12 20.01 14.70
CA GLU A 541 -15.98 19.77 13.26
C GLU A 541 -17.35 19.56 12.62
N ARG A 542 -17.54 20.18 11.43
CA ARG A 542 -18.74 20.02 10.62
C ARG A 542 -18.48 19.08 9.46
N ARG A 543 -19.47 18.22 9.14
CA ARG A 543 -19.33 17.27 8.06
C ARG A 543 -20.65 16.92 7.38
N PHE A 544 -20.61 16.71 6.06
CA PHE A 544 -21.72 16.13 5.32
C PHE A 544 -21.58 14.60 5.34
N ILE A 545 -22.64 13.92 5.78
CA ILE A 545 -22.73 12.46 5.85
C ILE A 545 -23.88 12.05 4.94
N THR A 546 -23.53 11.58 3.74
CA THR A 546 -24.52 11.18 2.72
C THR A 546 -25.03 9.78 2.99
N TYR A 547 -26.36 9.59 3.01
CA TYR A 547 -26.99 8.32 3.37
C TYR A 547 -28.05 7.82 2.38
N ALA A 548 -28.60 8.67 1.49
CA ALA A 548 -29.60 8.28 0.51
C ALA A 548 -29.51 9.13 -0.76
N VAL A 549 -30.21 8.72 -1.81
CA VAL A 549 -30.38 9.52 -3.03
C VAL A 549 -31.63 10.39 -2.86
N ASP A 550 -31.50 11.69 -3.06
CA ASP A 550 -32.64 12.61 -3.02
C ASP A 550 -33.39 12.63 -4.35
N LEU A 551 -34.36 11.73 -4.53
CA LEU A 551 -35.21 11.69 -5.71
C LEU A 551 -36.23 12.86 -5.77
N GLY A 552 -36.43 13.58 -4.67
CA GLY A 552 -37.31 14.74 -4.58
C GLY A 552 -36.71 16.04 -5.12
N CYS A 553 -35.43 16.05 -5.51
CA CYS A 553 -34.78 17.19 -6.14
C CYS A 553 -34.04 16.74 -7.41
N ARG A 554 -34.33 17.36 -8.53
CA ARG A 554 -33.64 17.07 -9.81
C ARG A 554 -32.74 18.26 -10.17
N VAL A 555 -31.52 17.96 -10.56
CA VAL A 555 -30.54 18.98 -10.97
C VAL A 555 -30.12 18.75 -12.42
N SER A 556 -30.09 19.81 -13.19
CA SER A 556 -29.46 19.86 -14.52
C SER A 556 -28.40 20.95 -14.55
N VAL A 557 -27.32 20.69 -15.26
CA VAL A 557 -26.16 21.57 -15.32
C VAL A 557 -25.87 21.93 -16.76
N LYS A 558 -25.82 23.21 -17.06
CA LYS A 558 -25.38 23.74 -18.34
C LYS A 558 -24.11 24.55 -18.10
N GLN A 559 -23.14 24.39 -18.95
CA GLN A 559 -21.87 25.12 -18.91
C GLN A 559 -21.74 25.87 -20.22
N ASP A 560 -21.55 27.18 -20.13
CA ASP A 560 -21.28 28.05 -21.25
C ASP A 560 -19.86 28.65 -21.03
N GLU A 561 -19.03 28.58 -22.06
CA GLU A 561 -17.73 29.27 -22.10
C GLU A 561 -17.80 30.39 -23.08
N GLU A 562 -17.56 31.59 -22.61
CA GLU A 562 -17.49 32.78 -23.47
C GLU A 562 -16.00 33.08 -23.75
N ASN A 563 -15.58 32.85 -24.99
CA ASN A 563 -14.28 33.28 -25.47
C ASN A 563 -14.26 34.80 -25.54
N GLN A 564 -13.80 35.43 -24.48
CA GLN A 564 -13.71 36.89 -24.46
C GLN A 564 -12.61 37.38 -25.38
N LYS A 565 -12.90 38.54 -26.02
CA LYS A 565 -11.93 39.30 -26.78
C LYS A 565 -10.78 39.75 -25.85
N ALA A 566 -9.62 39.99 -26.44
CA ALA A 566 -8.52 40.57 -25.68
C ALA A 566 -8.99 41.91 -25.04
N TYR A 567 -8.72 42.12 -23.77
CA TYR A 567 -9.08 43.34 -23.04
C TYR A 567 -7.91 44.33 -22.88
N ARG A 568 -6.68 43.88 -23.10
CA ARG A 568 -5.46 44.68 -23.01
C ARG A 568 -4.44 44.18 -24.01
N ALA A 569 -3.82 45.10 -24.72
CA ALA A 569 -2.70 44.85 -25.59
C ALA A 569 -1.48 45.63 -25.08
N GLU A 570 -0.34 44.98 -24.95
CA GLU A 570 0.89 45.58 -24.40
C GLU A 570 2.07 45.24 -25.29
N ILE A 571 2.95 46.21 -25.56
CA ILE A 571 4.26 45.96 -26.15
C ILE A 571 5.30 46.41 -25.11
N ILE A 572 6.10 45.47 -24.61
CA ILE A 572 7.10 45.76 -23.62
C ILE A 572 8.29 44.78 -23.77
N ASN A 573 9.51 45.31 -23.66
CA ASN A 573 10.75 44.51 -23.73
C ASN A 573 10.86 43.64 -24.99
N GLY A 574 10.32 44.07 -26.11
CA GLY A 574 10.38 43.31 -27.35
C GLY A 574 9.32 42.20 -27.48
N GLU A 575 8.40 42.14 -26.57
CA GLU A 575 7.26 41.23 -26.63
C GLU A 575 5.95 41.97 -26.84
N PHE A 576 5.13 41.44 -27.72
CA PHE A 576 3.74 41.84 -27.88
C PHE A 576 2.87 40.90 -27.06
N ARG A 577 2.15 41.42 -26.06
CA ARG A 577 1.30 40.65 -25.15
C ARG A 577 -0.16 41.01 -25.32
N LEU A 578 -0.97 39.99 -25.48
CA LEU A 578 -2.44 40.12 -25.47
C LEU A 578 -2.96 39.45 -24.19
N HIS A 579 -3.77 40.22 -23.45
CA HIS A 579 -4.38 39.75 -22.21
C HIS A 579 -5.84 39.44 -22.45
N TYR A 580 -6.27 38.27 -22.02
CA TYR A 580 -7.62 37.75 -22.14
C TYR A 580 -8.20 37.47 -20.75
N LYS A 581 -9.52 37.58 -20.65
CA LYS A 581 -10.29 37.17 -19.47
C LYS A 581 -11.42 36.24 -19.90
N PRO A 582 -11.09 34.98 -20.25
CA PRO A 582 -12.15 34.01 -20.50
C PRO A 582 -13.02 33.85 -19.25
N VAL A 583 -14.34 33.85 -19.47
CA VAL A 583 -15.34 33.63 -18.42
C VAL A 583 -16.05 32.33 -18.71
N LYS A 584 -16.10 31.49 -17.68
CA LYS A 584 -16.81 30.23 -17.69
C LYS A 584 -17.98 30.31 -16.75
N THR A 585 -19.19 30.16 -17.27
CA THR A 585 -20.41 30.21 -16.48
C THR A 585 -21.04 28.82 -16.42
N THR A 586 -21.22 28.30 -15.20
CA THR A 586 -21.90 27.04 -14.95
C THR A 586 -23.25 27.34 -14.31
N VAL A 587 -24.33 26.99 -14.98
CA VAL A 587 -25.70 27.19 -14.54
C VAL A 587 -26.26 25.88 -14.00
N TYR A 588 -26.60 25.87 -12.72
CA TYR A 588 -27.29 24.78 -12.03
C TYR A 588 -28.78 25.09 -11.97
N THR A 589 -29.60 24.24 -12.58
CA THR A 589 -31.05 24.32 -12.51
C THR A 589 -31.56 23.26 -11.56
N LEU A 590 -32.08 23.67 -10.40
CA LEU A 590 -32.56 22.78 -9.32
C LEU A 590 -34.10 22.80 -9.35
N ASN A 591 -34.70 21.63 -9.49
CA ASN A 591 -36.15 21.44 -9.49
C ASN A 591 -36.57 20.64 -8.25
N ASN A 592 -37.23 21.29 -7.30
CA ASN A 592 -37.79 20.67 -6.10
C ASN A 592 -39.18 20.08 -6.41
N LEU A 593 -39.31 18.80 -6.38
CA LEU A 593 -40.55 18.06 -6.66
C LEU A 593 -41.42 17.84 -5.40
N THR A 594 -40.94 18.26 -4.22
CA THR A 594 -41.60 18.01 -2.94
C THR A 594 -42.42 19.22 -2.45
N ASP A 595 -43.26 18.97 -1.45
CA ASP A 595 -44.10 20.03 -0.81
C ASP A 595 -43.36 20.78 0.31
N ARG A 596 -42.05 20.52 0.51
CA ARG A 596 -41.21 21.21 1.50
C ARG A 596 -40.06 21.92 0.83
N ALA A 597 -39.62 23.03 1.42
CA ALA A 597 -38.41 23.70 0.98
C ALA A 597 -37.19 22.79 1.19
N LYS A 598 -36.26 22.79 0.23
CA LYS A 598 -35.01 22.01 0.31
C LYS A 598 -33.80 22.91 0.35
N THR A 599 -32.88 22.62 1.24
CA THR A 599 -31.56 23.23 1.24
C THR A 599 -30.61 22.33 0.47
N VAL A 600 -30.12 22.84 -0.66
CA VAL A 600 -29.18 22.09 -1.54
C VAL A 600 -27.81 22.75 -1.45
N TYR A 601 -26.80 21.97 -1.11
CA TYR A 601 -25.41 22.37 -1.24
C TYR A 601 -24.85 21.84 -2.58
N ILE A 602 -24.36 22.75 -3.40
CA ILE A 602 -23.78 22.43 -4.71
C ILE A 602 -22.26 22.38 -4.53
N GLU A 603 -21.64 21.25 -4.80
CA GLU A 603 -20.20 21.09 -4.89
C GLU A 603 -19.74 21.46 -6.30
N HIS A 604 -19.29 22.69 -6.48
CA HIS A 604 -18.70 23.16 -7.72
C HIS A 604 -17.19 22.84 -7.72
N PRO A 605 -16.64 22.21 -8.79
CA PRO A 605 -15.23 21.87 -8.86
C PRO A 605 -14.32 23.08 -8.63
N TYR A 606 -13.24 22.88 -7.89
CA TYR A 606 -12.25 23.90 -7.55
C TYR A 606 -10.86 23.28 -7.46
N SER A 607 -9.87 23.96 -8.03
CA SER A 607 -8.46 23.62 -7.89
C SER A 607 -7.67 24.87 -7.50
N LYS A 608 -6.79 24.74 -6.51
CA LYS A 608 -5.88 25.84 -6.12
C LYS A 608 -4.84 26.16 -7.20
N ASP A 609 -4.50 25.19 -8.01
CA ASP A 609 -3.49 25.32 -9.08
C ASP A 609 -4.07 26.04 -10.31
N GLU A 610 -5.38 26.00 -10.48
CA GLU A 610 -6.09 26.74 -11.51
C GLU A 610 -6.38 28.16 -11.02
N LYS A 611 -5.93 29.17 -11.77
CA LYS A 611 -6.05 30.61 -11.41
C LYS A 611 -7.45 31.20 -11.66
N TRP A 612 -8.50 30.34 -11.73
CA TRP A 612 -9.87 30.78 -11.90
C TRP A 612 -10.41 31.48 -10.65
N GLN A 613 -10.95 32.69 -10.83
CA GLN A 613 -11.51 33.50 -9.76
C GLN A 613 -13.02 33.65 -9.96
N LEU A 614 -13.78 33.63 -8.87
CA LEU A 614 -15.21 33.85 -8.93
C LEU A 614 -15.49 35.32 -9.35
N VAL A 615 -16.41 35.52 -10.29
CA VAL A 615 -16.91 36.80 -10.73
C VAL A 615 -18.43 36.75 -10.75
N ASP A 616 -19.10 37.83 -10.37
CA ASP A 616 -20.57 37.94 -10.33
C ASP A 616 -21.30 36.77 -9.68
N THR A 617 -20.63 36.10 -8.74
CA THR A 617 -21.13 34.94 -8.01
C THR A 617 -21.06 35.17 -6.49
N ALA A 618 -22.13 34.82 -5.78
CA ALA A 618 -22.13 34.88 -4.33
C ALA A 618 -21.01 34.00 -3.78
N GLY A 619 -20.33 34.44 -2.70
CA GLY A 619 -19.27 33.65 -2.06
C GLY A 619 -19.76 32.27 -1.64
N PRO A 620 -18.90 31.23 -1.69
CA PRO A 620 -19.26 29.89 -1.25
C PRO A 620 -19.49 29.85 0.27
N ALA A 621 -20.42 29.03 0.72
CA ALA A 621 -20.64 28.76 2.14
C ALA A 621 -19.46 28.05 2.77
N GLU A 622 -18.74 27.24 1.96
CA GLU A 622 -17.58 26.45 2.39
C GLU A 622 -16.66 26.19 1.18
N THR A 623 -15.36 26.16 1.41
CA THR A 623 -14.37 25.77 0.38
C THR A 623 -13.56 24.60 0.91
N THR A 624 -13.51 23.54 0.13
CA THR A 624 -12.68 22.36 0.38
C THR A 624 -11.46 22.37 -0.56
N GLU A 625 -10.64 21.35 -0.47
CA GLU A 625 -9.48 21.17 -1.35
C GLU A 625 -9.88 21.04 -2.84
N LYS A 626 -11.07 20.45 -3.12
CA LYS A 626 -11.54 20.11 -4.47
C LYS A 626 -12.81 20.83 -4.90
N TYR A 627 -13.55 21.40 -3.97
CA TYR A 627 -14.87 21.98 -4.26
C TYR A 627 -15.12 23.29 -3.51
N ARG A 628 -15.83 24.20 -4.17
CA ARG A 628 -16.55 25.32 -3.55
C ARG A 628 -17.99 24.91 -3.34
N ARG A 629 -18.50 25.00 -2.11
CA ARG A 629 -19.86 24.60 -1.75
C ARG A 629 -20.76 25.81 -1.67
N PHE A 630 -21.78 25.84 -2.52
CA PHE A 630 -22.76 26.90 -2.55
C PHE A 630 -24.08 26.42 -1.95
N LYS A 631 -24.63 27.19 -1.01
CA LYS A 631 -25.90 26.88 -0.35
C LYS A 631 -27.03 27.53 -1.12
N VAL A 632 -27.99 26.77 -1.63
CA VAL A 632 -29.16 27.20 -2.36
C VAL A 632 -30.42 26.67 -1.68
N VAL A 633 -31.38 27.56 -1.39
CA VAL A 633 -32.69 27.15 -0.86
C VAL A 633 -33.69 27.13 -2.01
N VAL A 634 -34.33 25.98 -2.21
CA VAL A 634 -35.31 25.74 -3.27
C VAL A 634 -36.70 25.63 -2.67
N ALA A 635 -37.60 26.55 -2.98
CA ALA A 635 -38.96 26.52 -2.46
C ALA A 635 -39.74 25.26 -2.91
N PRO A 636 -40.82 24.88 -2.22
CA PRO A 636 -41.65 23.73 -2.58
C PRO A 636 -42.15 23.82 -4.02
N LYS A 637 -42.10 22.72 -4.80
CA LYS A 637 -42.64 22.63 -6.18
C LYS A 637 -42.12 23.72 -7.15
N THR A 638 -40.92 24.25 -6.90
CA THR A 638 -40.32 25.31 -7.76
C THR A 638 -39.01 24.86 -8.38
N THR A 639 -38.68 25.60 -9.45
CA THR A 639 -37.36 25.48 -10.10
C THR A 639 -36.56 26.74 -9.80
N THR A 640 -35.34 26.57 -9.31
CA THR A 640 -34.39 27.65 -9.00
C THR A 640 -33.15 27.51 -9.87
N GLN A 641 -32.63 28.57 -10.44
CA GLN A 641 -31.35 28.59 -11.14
C GLN A 641 -30.30 29.27 -10.25
N PHE A 642 -29.12 28.67 -10.23
CA PHE A 642 -27.95 29.22 -9.56
C PHE A 642 -26.76 29.16 -10.53
N SER A 643 -26.15 30.32 -10.77
CA SER A 643 -25.02 30.44 -11.70
C SER A 643 -23.72 30.64 -10.95
N VAL A 644 -22.69 29.92 -11.36
CA VAL A 644 -21.31 30.14 -10.93
C VAL A 644 -20.52 30.60 -12.13
N SER A 645 -20.04 31.85 -12.08
CA SER A 645 -19.19 32.45 -13.11
C SER A 645 -17.77 32.59 -12.58
N GLU A 646 -16.81 32.16 -13.37
CA GLU A 646 -15.38 32.18 -13.04
C GLU A 646 -14.62 32.83 -14.18
N GLU A 647 -13.69 33.74 -13.87
CA GLU A 647 -12.77 34.34 -14.82
C GLU A 647 -11.35 33.89 -14.63
N LEU A 648 -10.61 33.75 -15.71
CA LEU A 648 -9.17 33.47 -15.72
C LEU A 648 -8.43 34.61 -16.38
N SER A 649 -7.36 35.11 -15.77
CA SER A 649 -6.50 36.09 -16.41
C SER A 649 -5.37 35.40 -17.15
N GLU A 650 -5.40 35.43 -18.48
CA GLU A 650 -4.38 34.84 -19.34
C GLU A 650 -3.66 35.90 -20.16
N SER A 651 -2.40 35.68 -20.46
CA SER A 651 -1.64 36.52 -21.37
C SER A 651 -0.83 35.64 -22.34
N HIS A 652 -0.96 35.98 -23.62
CA HIS A 652 -0.18 35.38 -24.68
C HIS A 652 0.92 36.36 -25.13
N ALA A 653 2.18 35.96 -24.98
CA ALA A 653 3.33 36.79 -25.32
C ALA A 653 3.94 36.32 -26.66
N TYR A 654 4.18 37.23 -27.54
CA TYR A 654 4.77 37.02 -28.87
C TYR A 654 6.06 37.83 -28.96
N ALA A 655 7.23 37.17 -29.00
CA ALA A 655 8.50 37.87 -29.21
C ALA A 655 8.56 38.49 -30.60
N LEU A 656 8.57 39.82 -30.71
CA LEU A 656 8.53 40.58 -31.97
C LEU A 656 9.67 40.24 -32.93
N THR A 657 10.81 39.82 -32.38
CA THR A 657 11.97 39.35 -33.18
C THR A 657 11.72 38.02 -33.86
N ASN A 658 10.92 37.13 -33.25
CA ASN A 658 10.72 35.73 -33.69
C ASN A 658 9.40 35.49 -34.42
N ILE A 659 8.38 36.31 -34.18
CA ILE A 659 7.06 36.18 -34.81
C ILE A 659 7.18 36.30 -36.33
N ALA A 660 6.40 35.54 -37.10
CA ALA A 660 6.42 35.60 -38.55
C ALA A 660 5.75 36.91 -39.06
N THR A 661 6.22 37.47 -40.20
CA THR A 661 5.72 38.72 -40.76
C THR A 661 4.22 38.66 -41.09
N ASN A 662 3.71 37.51 -41.55
CA ASN A 662 2.29 37.28 -41.82
C ASN A 662 1.44 37.32 -40.54
N GLU A 663 1.96 36.84 -39.41
CA GLU A 663 1.27 36.87 -38.12
C GLU A 663 1.17 38.31 -37.59
N ILE A 664 2.24 39.11 -37.73
CA ILE A 664 2.19 40.55 -37.39
C ILE A 664 1.10 41.22 -38.20
N GLN A 665 0.98 40.91 -39.51
CA GLN A 665 -0.08 41.50 -40.37
C GLN A 665 -1.49 41.11 -39.92
N VAL A 666 -1.69 39.91 -39.36
CA VAL A 666 -2.97 39.51 -38.79
C VAL A 666 -3.31 40.38 -37.58
N PHE A 667 -2.33 40.63 -36.70
CA PHE A 667 -2.54 41.53 -35.56
C PHE A 667 -2.81 42.96 -35.98
N VAL A 668 -2.06 43.51 -36.94
CA VAL A 668 -2.26 44.86 -37.47
C VAL A 668 -3.65 45.04 -38.06
N LYS A 669 -4.21 44.03 -38.71
CA LYS A 669 -5.59 44.07 -39.27
C LYS A 669 -6.66 43.90 -38.20
N SER A 670 -6.30 43.45 -36.99
CA SER A 670 -7.27 43.30 -35.92
C SER A 670 -7.71 44.67 -35.34
N ASN A 671 -8.91 44.73 -34.76
CA ASN A 671 -9.45 45.94 -34.14
C ASN A 671 -8.95 46.17 -32.70
N TYR A 672 -7.94 45.36 -32.24
CA TYR A 672 -7.45 45.40 -30.86
C TYR A 672 -6.27 46.37 -30.65
N LEU A 673 -5.79 47.03 -31.70
CA LEU A 673 -4.58 47.85 -31.60
C LEU A 673 -4.89 49.32 -31.84
N THR A 674 -4.20 50.21 -31.10
CA THR A 674 -4.24 51.64 -31.40
C THR A 674 -3.53 51.93 -32.74
N PRO A 675 -3.81 53.11 -33.39
CA PRO A 675 -3.08 53.53 -34.59
C PRO A 675 -1.57 53.51 -34.39
N GLU A 676 -1.08 53.94 -33.22
CA GLU A 676 0.35 53.96 -32.88
C GLU A 676 0.95 52.57 -32.76
N MET A 677 0.22 51.64 -32.13
CA MET A 677 0.63 50.21 -32.04
C MET A 677 0.68 49.57 -33.42
N LYS A 678 -0.32 49.84 -34.28
CA LYS A 678 -0.35 49.35 -35.65
C LYS A 678 0.86 49.83 -36.43
N GLN A 679 1.14 51.15 -36.42
CA GLN A 679 2.28 51.73 -37.07
C GLN A 679 3.60 51.17 -36.61
N SER A 680 3.73 50.93 -35.30
CA SER A 680 4.93 50.31 -34.71
C SER A 680 5.14 48.87 -35.13
N LEU A 681 4.07 48.05 -35.18
CA LEU A 681 4.14 46.69 -35.66
C LEU A 681 4.36 46.59 -37.16
N GLU A 682 3.81 47.55 -37.96
CA GLU A 682 4.10 47.70 -39.37
C GLU A 682 5.57 48.01 -39.62
N GLY A 683 6.18 48.88 -38.84
CA GLY A 683 7.63 49.16 -38.88
C GLY A 683 8.48 47.93 -38.58
N VAL A 684 8.10 47.14 -37.57
CA VAL A 684 8.76 45.85 -37.29
C VAL A 684 8.60 44.87 -38.47
N SER A 685 7.39 44.79 -39.05
CA SER A 685 7.09 43.91 -40.20
C SER A 685 7.91 44.29 -41.43
N GLU A 686 8.08 45.62 -41.70
CA GLU A 686 8.84 46.11 -42.82
C GLU A 686 10.36 45.82 -42.66
N LEU A 687 10.93 46.09 -41.50
CA LEU A 687 12.33 45.77 -41.22
C LEU A 687 12.62 44.26 -41.30
N LYS A 688 11.71 43.42 -40.80
CA LYS A 688 11.84 41.96 -40.97
C LYS A 688 11.78 41.52 -42.43
N ALA A 689 10.90 42.12 -43.21
CA ALA A 689 10.81 41.84 -44.64
C ALA A 689 12.10 42.22 -45.41
N GLN A 690 12.72 43.37 -45.04
CA GLN A 690 14.01 43.78 -45.61
C GLN A 690 15.14 42.85 -45.20
N VAL A 691 15.25 42.44 -43.97
CA VAL A 691 16.25 41.44 -43.48
C VAL A 691 16.06 40.13 -44.24
N ALA A 692 14.80 39.68 -44.42
CA ALA A 692 14.54 38.42 -45.17
C ALA A 692 14.84 38.54 -46.68
N ALA A 693 14.63 39.71 -47.30
CA ALA A 693 14.98 39.96 -48.69
C ALA A 693 16.51 39.92 -48.88
N THR A 694 17.25 40.66 -48.04
CA THR A 694 18.71 40.70 -48.11
C THR A 694 19.31 39.31 -47.80
N SER A 695 18.70 38.52 -46.90
CA SER A 695 19.14 37.15 -46.63
C SER A 695 18.95 36.24 -47.86
N ARG A 696 17.89 36.42 -48.64
CA ARG A 696 17.69 35.68 -49.91
C ARG A 696 18.75 36.04 -50.93
N GLU A 697 19.05 37.34 -51.11
CA GLU A 697 20.15 37.76 -52.00
C GLU A 697 21.49 37.17 -51.64
N ILE A 698 21.81 37.12 -50.36
CA ILE A 698 23.03 36.46 -49.86
C ILE A 698 23.04 34.95 -50.26
N ALA A 699 21.91 34.24 -50.06
CA ALA A 699 21.80 32.85 -50.43
C ALA A 699 21.92 32.58 -51.92
N GLU A 700 21.36 33.49 -52.77
CA GLU A 700 21.52 33.42 -54.23
C GLU A 700 22.96 33.60 -54.65
N LYS A 701 23.64 34.67 -54.15
CA LYS A 701 25.04 34.92 -54.42
C LYS A 701 25.95 33.76 -53.97
N GLN A 702 25.67 33.20 -52.81
CA GLN A 702 26.38 32.00 -52.31
C GLN A 702 26.16 30.78 -53.22
N GLY A 703 24.94 30.63 -53.77
CA GLY A 703 24.64 29.57 -54.74
C GLY A 703 25.44 29.75 -56.03
N GLU A 704 25.57 30.98 -56.54
CA GLU A 704 26.39 31.30 -57.74
C GLU A 704 27.89 31.05 -57.49
N ILE A 705 28.43 31.50 -56.34
CA ILE A 705 29.81 31.26 -55.91
C ILE A 705 30.08 29.76 -55.87
N ASN A 706 29.22 28.97 -55.28
CA ASN A 706 29.39 27.51 -55.21
C ASN A 706 29.34 26.85 -56.59
N THR A 707 28.52 27.37 -57.50
CA THR A 707 28.44 26.85 -58.88
C THR A 707 29.69 27.11 -59.64
N ILE A 708 30.20 28.36 -59.62
CA ILE A 708 31.44 28.76 -60.29
C ILE A 708 32.65 27.97 -59.71
N THR A 709 32.70 27.79 -58.40
CA THR A 709 33.76 27.06 -57.73
C THR A 709 33.81 25.59 -58.18
N ARG A 710 32.66 24.91 -58.27
CA ARG A 710 32.59 23.53 -58.77
C ARG A 710 32.99 23.43 -60.26
N ASP A 711 32.59 24.40 -61.08
CA ASP A 711 32.95 24.45 -62.47
C ASP A 711 34.44 24.65 -62.62
N GLN A 712 35.11 25.47 -61.85
CA GLN A 712 36.52 25.66 -61.82
C GLN A 712 37.26 24.41 -61.36
N GLU A 713 36.82 23.68 -60.36
CA GLU A 713 37.39 22.42 -59.94
C GLU A 713 37.31 21.40 -61.03
N ARG A 714 36.18 21.26 -61.71
CA ARG A 714 36.00 20.37 -62.83
C ARG A 714 36.97 20.74 -64.00
N MET A 715 37.08 22.04 -64.26
CA MET A 715 38.03 22.50 -65.32
C MET A 715 39.52 22.23 -64.99
N ARG A 716 39.89 22.42 -63.67
CA ARG A 716 41.24 22.07 -63.20
C ARG A 716 41.54 20.57 -63.30
N GLU A 717 40.55 19.71 -62.98
CA GLU A 717 40.67 18.28 -63.14
C GLU A 717 40.82 17.90 -64.59
N ASN A 718 40.03 18.47 -65.49
CA ASN A 718 40.15 18.25 -66.92
C ASN A 718 41.54 18.72 -67.43
N LEU A 719 42.05 19.86 -66.99
CA LEU A 719 43.42 20.33 -67.36
C LEU A 719 44.52 19.36 -66.94
N ARG A 720 44.37 18.64 -65.80
CA ARG A 720 45.32 17.64 -65.32
C ARG A 720 45.34 16.39 -66.22
N ALA A 721 44.22 16.09 -66.88
CA ALA A 721 44.06 14.92 -67.76
C ALA A 721 44.52 15.15 -69.26
N LEU A 722 44.75 16.41 -69.67
CA LEU A 722 45.12 16.76 -71.02
C LEU A 722 46.63 16.57 -71.31
N GLY A 723 47.00 16.07 -72.50
CA GLY A 723 48.35 15.81 -72.97
C GLY A 723 49.00 17.02 -73.69
N LYS A 724 49.85 16.76 -74.73
CA LYS A 724 50.62 17.78 -75.41
C LYS A 724 50.30 17.91 -76.90
N THR A 725 49.20 17.38 -77.41
CA THR A 725 48.80 17.55 -78.82
C THR A 725 48.40 18.98 -79.15
N GLU A 726 48.39 19.43 -80.41
CA GLU A 726 48.10 20.79 -80.81
C GLU A 726 46.62 21.16 -80.53
N GLU A 727 45.74 20.21 -80.65
CA GLU A 727 44.30 20.36 -80.31
C GLU A 727 44.08 20.47 -78.77
N GLU A 728 44.85 19.71 -78.01
CA GLU A 728 44.83 19.78 -76.56
C GLU A 728 45.35 21.15 -76.01
N LYS A 729 46.36 21.73 -76.66
CA LYS A 729 46.87 23.07 -76.33
C LYS A 729 45.78 24.15 -76.46
N GLN A 730 44.96 24.11 -77.50
CA GLN A 730 43.85 25.02 -77.68
C GLN A 730 42.79 24.85 -76.61
N LEU A 731 42.52 23.62 -76.17
CA LEU A 731 41.60 23.34 -75.14
C LEU A 731 42.14 23.80 -73.76
N VAL A 732 43.40 23.66 -73.46
CA VAL A 732 44.10 24.21 -72.31
C VAL A 732 43.96 25.71 -72.24
N GLN A 733 44.25 26.44 -73.35
CA GLN A 733 44.08 27.88 -73.38
C GLN A 733 42.63 28.31 -73.08
N ARG A 734 41.66 27.59 -73.62
CA ARG A 734 40.23 27.85 -73.36
C ARG A 734 39.83 27.60 -71.90
N TYR A 735 40.33 26.54 -71.25
CA TYR A 735 40.04 26.28 -69.85
C TYR A 735 40.72 27.31 -68.96
N VAL A 736 41.96 27.69 -69.18
CA VAL A 736 42.71 28.73 -68.47
C VAL A 736 41.97 30.08 -68.56
N ALA A 737 41.50 30.48 -69.74
CA ALA A 737 40.72 31.72 -69.92
C ALA A 737 39.40 31.67 -69.14
N LYS A 738 38.70 30.51 -69.16
CA LYS A 738 37.45 30.37 -68.39
C LYS A 738 37.66 30.38 -66.85
N ILE A 739 38.77 29.77 -66.41
CA ILE A 739 39.15 29.81 -64.99
C ILE A 739 39.43 31.24 -64.53
N ALA A 740 40.22 32.01 -65.37
CA ALA A 740 40.51 33.42 -65.07
C ALA A 740 39.27 34.28 -65.04
N GLN A 741 38.36 34.11 -66.03
CA GLN A 741 37.09 34.79 -66.06
C GLN A 741 36.22 34.43 -64.81
N GLY A 742 36.24 33.14 -64.39
CA GLY A 742 35.52 32.70 -63.17
C GLY A 742 36.12 33.27 -61.86
N GLU A 743 37.46 33.47 -61.81
CA GLU A 743 38.08 34.14 -60.65
C GLU A 743 37.60 35.58 -60.50
N ASP A 744 37.56 36.34 -61.62
CA ASP A 744 37.05 37.72 -61.64
C ASP A 744 35.58 37.78 -61.22
N GLN A 745 34.77 36.81 -61.62
CA GLN A 745 33.38 36.71 -61.18
C GLN A 745 33.25 36.32 -59.69
N LEU A 746 34.05 35.41 -59.21
CA LEU A 746 34.09 35.03 -57.79
C LEU A 746 34.45 36.21 -56.88
N GLU A 747 35.45 36.98 -57.30
CA GLU A 747 35.87 38.18 -56.55
C GLU A 747 34.76 39.22 -56.47
N ARG A 748 34.06 39.50 -57.55
CA ARG A 748 32.88 40.41 -57.56
C ARG A 748 31.76 39.87 -56.69
N LEU A 749 31.35 38.62 -56.88
CA LEU A 749 30.27 38.01 -56.09
C LEU A 749 30.59 37.99 -54.58
N ARG A 750 31.85 37.73 -54.19
CA ARG A 750 32.23 37.80 -52.77
C ARG A 750 32.19 39.23 -52.19
N GLN A 751 32.57 40.22 -53.02
CA GLN A 751 32.43 41.63 -52.58
C GLN A 751 30.95 42.04 -52.43
N GLU A 752 30.09 41.62 -53.37
CA GLU A 752 28.67 41.86 -53.31
C GLU A 752 28.00 41.10 -52.15
N GLU A 753 28.38 39.83 -51.93
CA GLU A 753 27.91 39.03 -50.79
C GLU A 753 28.26 39.71 -49.48
N LYS A 754 29.53 40.17 -49.34
CA LYS A 754 29.97 40.90 -48.17
C LYS A 754 29.14 42.17 -47.91
N LYS A 755 28.90 42.95 -48.99
CA LYS A 755 28.05 44.17 -48.90
C LYS A 755 26.63 43.85 -48.44
N SER A 756 26.01 42.79 -48.97
CA SER A 756 24.68 42.34 -48.57
C SER A 756 24.70 41.80 -47.14
N GLN A 757 25.77 41.15 -46.68
CA GLN A 757 25.93 40.74 -45.29
C GLN A 757 26.02 41.92 -44.34
N ASP A 758 26.79 42.96 -44.70
CA ASP A 758 26.91 44.18 -43.89
C ASP A 758 25.55 44.92 -43.80
N GLU A 759 24.84 44.99 -44.93
CA GLU A 759 23.50 45.59 -45.03
C GLU A 759 22.48 44.79 -44.15
N ARG A 760 22.44 43.48 -44.26
CA ARG A 760 21.63 42.61 -43.42
C ARG A 760 21.90 42.83 -41.91
N ASN A 761 23.20 42.89 -41.52
CA ASN A 761 23.61 43.11 -40.15
C ASN A 761 23.20 44.50 -39.64
N ASN A 762 23.22 45.48 -40.52
CA ASN A 762 22.73 46.83 -40.20
C ASN A 762 21.20 46.86 -40.01
N LEU A 763 20.43 46.27 -40.93
CA LEU A 763 19.01 46.11 -40.82
C LEU A 763 18.56 45.35 -39.58
N GLN A 764 19.32 44.26 -39.26
CA GLN A 764 19.05 43.51 -38.02
C GLN A 764 19.27 44.37 -36.76
N ARG A 765 20.34 45.17 -36.70
CA ARG A 765 20.56 46.10 -35.58
C ARG A 765 19.44 47.13 -35.49
N GLN A 766 18.98 47.70 -36.62
CA GLN A 766 17.86 48.63 -36.67
C GLN A 766 16.57 47.99 -36.17
N LEU A 767 16.30 46.73 -36.55
CA LEU A 767 15.18 45.94 -36.05
C LEU A 767 15.25 45.77 -34.52
N ASP A 768 16.40 45.32 -34.01
CA ASP A 768 16.59 45.08 -32.58
C ASP A 768 16.46 46.37 -31.76
N GLU A 769 17.01 47.49 -32.25
CA GLU A 769 16.90 48.80 -31.62
C GLU A 769 15.46 49.33 -31.67
N HIS A 770 14.77 49.13 -32.79
CA HIS A 770 13.37 49.54 -32.92
C HIS A 770 12.49 48.76 -31.96
N VAL A 771 12.60 47.44 -31.94
CA VAL A 771 11.86 46.54 -31.03
C VAL A 771 12.13 46.90 -29.57
N LYS A 772 13.38 47.17 -29.19
CA LYS A 772 13.76 47.54 -27.82
C LYS A 772 13.18 48.85 -27.33
N LYS A 773 12.95 49.80 -28.23
CA LYS A 773 12.36 51.09 -27.89
C LYS A 773 10.84 51.07 -27.75
N LEU A 774 10.17 49.98 -28.21
CA LEU A 774 8.72 49.89 -28.14
C LEU A 774 8.27 49.60 -26.71
N ALA A 775 7.53 50.52 -26.10
CA ALA A 775 6.87 50.34 -24.81
C ALA A 775 5.47 51.02 -24.93
N MET A 776 4.43 50.21 -25.05
CA MET A 776 3.05 50.68 -25.25
C MET A 776 2.10 49.79 -24.45
N ASP A 777 1.07 50.38 -23.85
CA ASP A 777 0.03 49.70 -23.09
C ASP A 777 -1.32 50.30 -23.48
N HIS A 778 -2.26 49.44 -23.87
CA HIS A 778 -3.59 49.82 -24.25
C HIS A 778 -4.66 48.88 -23.68
N ARG A 779 -5.63 49.48 -22.99
CA ARG A 779 -6.83 48.76 -22.54
C ARG A 779 -7.89 48.85 -23.67
N LEU A 780 -8.40 47.68 -24.02
CA LEU A 780 -9.44 47.51 -25.03
C LEU A 780 -10.81 47.66 -24.37
N ASN A 781 -11.68 48.49 -24.92
CA ASN A 781 -13.02 48.69 -24.38
C ASN A 781 -14.00 47.61 -24.87
#